data_bedd6e9c09a7725ab2e4c365ec28b735
#
_entry.id   bedd6e9c09a7725ab2e4c365ec28b735
#
_cell.length_a   1.000
_cell.length_b   1.000
_cell.length_c   1.000
_cell.angle_alpha   90.00
_cell.angle_beta   90.00
_cell.angle_gamma   90.00
#
_symmetry.space_group_name_H-M   'P 1'
#
loop_
_entity.id
_entity.type
_entity.pdbx_description
1 polymer ?
#
loop_
_entity_poly.entity_id
_entity_poly.type
_entity_poly.pdbx_seq_one_letter_code
_entity_poly.pdbx_strand_id
1 'polypeptide(L)'
;MFNKQNQFRKSMLFFALFTAGFTQVQAQQEQVKGATQDENGKFLSGVSIKALHRESGKAFTTSSSEKGLFSFRNLPEGGPYQFIFSSVGFRSDTLSGYRVQPGKPLALSVKLTPTATTLDEVVIGYGRIARKDLTSSITTVKAEDMNVGVMTSPAQMLQGKVPGLTISTNNSNPNAAPSVSLRGASTLRSGEAMEPYYVIDGVPGASLALVAPDDIQSIDVLRDASATAIYGSKAANGVIIVTTKRGKAGQASISYNGYLAIDKIAKRYEMMTGAQYRQYIADNKFSMEPTDDLAENTDWQREVARTGISNNHNVSLIGGTETTQYSASLNSFKNNGVIKGTDLGRQIARGFVQTKALDNRLTASFNINTSITKQNDVLALGDGLSVYDAMYYYLPVSPVRTESGAWFEKTDRSQYVNPVSLIEENTNYTKSKMIQAHAKVGYKILPSLTYNIDLSLQNRQYNNAQYYSSLSMAARNQNGKSIRAAVEDERKIMEMNLSFDRTFGDVHKFSALAGYSWEENNNNDGFQLTTSDYYDDGLSYYNPGMANVVDILGFGNYYLSTLRMISVYGRVNYAYDNKYLFQATVRRDGSSAFGANNRWATFPSISGAWRLSEESFIRDMNFFDDLKLRAGYGVSGNSLGFDVFTARQVYGATSSFYTDAFGNDLRTLAALRNSNPDLRWERTGMLNLGLDFAFLHNRLSGTLEFYDKNTTDLIYDYAVSTTKYLYRSLTANVGEINNKGIELSLHAIPVKSTHFNWNTGIVASHNKNIVTRITNQEFSTDYVDLADLGGAGQSNAFQQRLQEGAPIGQFYTWEWAGYNDAGISTFYVRDAQTKQRTGETTITPTNKDRTITGSAQPKLTLGWNNTLTYKNFALTGMFQGVFGHKVMNATRARHSNVVGNAGQKNLLASVIETEKATDINAHYLSDRYLENGNYLRLANLGLSYNIRNIGGQLKNIKLYATMNNVFVLTNYKGVDPEVDLGGLTPGIDNRQTYPRTRTILLGVNFNL
;
A
#
# COMPACT_ATOMS: atom_id res chain seq x y z
N MET A 1 -18.76 9.70 -57.66
CA MET A 1 -19.59 10.41 -58.65
C MET A 1 -21.04 10.24 -58.29
N PHE A 2 -21.77 11.35 -58.09
CA PHE A 2 -23.21 11.47 -57.91
C PHE A 2 -23.89 10.60 -56.84
N ASN A 3 -24.36 11.07 -55.69
CA ASN A 3 -25.52 11.93 -55.47
C ASN A 3 -25.74 12.05 -53.91
N LYS A 4 -25.41 13.13 -53.30
CA LYS A 4 -25.85 13.48 -51.94
C LYS A 4 -25.98 14.99 -51.79
N GLN A 5 -26.88 15.58 -52.60
CA GLN A 5 -27.31 16.96 -52.44
C GLN A 5 -28.84 17.04 -52.60
N ASN A 6 -29.61 16.53 -51.64
CA ASN A 6 -31.07 16.73 -51.65
C ASN A 6 -31.76 16.46 -50.30
N GLN A 7 -31.05 16.53 -49.16
CA GLN A 7 -31.76 16.45 -47.88
C GLN A 7 -31.61 17.75 -47.00
N PHE A 8 -31.01 18.80 -47.52
CA PHE A 8 -30.83 20.05 -46.75
C PHE A 8 -31.82 21.18 -47.11
N ARG A 9 -32.81 20.90 -47.95
CA ARG A 9 -33.81 21.91 -48.43
C ARG A 9 -35.28 21.72 -47.95
N LYS A 10 -35.53 20.77 -47.02
CA LYS A 10 -36.90 20.55 -46.48
C LYS A 10 -37.09 20.96 -44.99
N SER A 11 -36.07 21.49 -44.32
CA SER A 11 -36.17 21.93 -42.90
C SER A 11 -36.22 23.43 -42.72
N MET A 12 -36.35 24.25 -43.82
CA MET A 12 -36.36 25.69 -43.74
C MET A 12 -37.71 26.33 -44.13
N LEU A 13 -38.78 25.53 -44.26
CA LEU A 13 -40.12 26.04 -44.68
C LEU A 13 -41.19 25.84 -43.59
N PHE A 14 -40.82 25.58 -42.31
CA PHE A 14 -41.77 25.47 -41.19
C PHE A 14 -41.64 26.56 -40.12
N PHE A 15 -40.86 27.63 -40.40
CA PHE A 15 -40.63 28.70 -39.43
C PHE A 15 -41.15 30.08 -39.84
N ALA A 16 -42.03 30.15 -40.83
CA ALA A 16 -42.57 31.45 -41.32
C ALA A 16 -44.10 31.44 -41.50
N LEU A 17 -44.85 31.02 -40.47
CA LEU A 17 -46.30 31.19 -40.43
C LEU A 17 -46.84 31.10 -39.00
N PHE A 18 -46.37 31.96 -38.08
CA PHE A 18 -47.06 32.24 -36.80
C PHE A 18 -46.65 33.64 -36.27
N THR A 19 -46.95 34.69 -37.04
CA THR A 19 -46.98 36.05 -36.53
C THR A 19 -48.26 36.68 -37.01
N ALA A 20 -49.33 36.52 -36.26
CA ALA A 20 -50.47 37.41 -36.11
C ALA A 20 -51.52 36.84 -35.11
N GLY A 21 -51.32 37.12 -33.88
CA GLY A 21 -52.28 36.81 -32.79
C GLY A 21 -51.90 37.62 -31.57
N PHE A 22 -52.17 38.90 -31.55
CA PHE A 22 -52.15 39.71 -30.33
C PHE A 22 -53.21 39.16 -29.38
N THR A 23 -52.85 38.26 -28.47
CA THR A 23 -53.55 38.03 -27.24
C THR A 23 -52.76 38.68 -26.10
N GLN A 24 -53.43 39.62 -25.40
CA GLN A 24 -52.91 40.17 -24.14
C GLN A 24 -52.57 39.07 -23.19
N VAL A 25 -51.27 38.86 -22.98
CA VAL A 25 -50.76 38.06 -21.87
C VAL A 25 -50.96 38.90 -20.63
N GLN A 26 -52.06 38.71 -19.91
CA GLN A 26 -52.11 39.09 -18.50
C GLN A 26 -50.95 38.50 -17.79
N ALA A 27 -50.06 39.32 -17.21
CA ALA A 27 -48.99 38.86 -16.34
C ALA A 27 -49.60 38.09 -15.18
N GLN A 28 -49.58 36.74 -15.22
CA GLN A 28 -50.03 35.90 -14.12
C GLN A 28 -49.16 36.22 -12.90
N GLN A 29 -49.79 36.76 -11.87
CA GLN A 29 -49.14 37.08 -10.60
C GLN A 29 -48.60 35.79 -9.97
N GLU A 30 -47.34 35.83 -9.55
CA GLU A 30 -46.73 34.72 -8.79
C GLU A 30 -47.48 34.53 -7.47
N GLN A 31 -48.17 33.36 -7.30
CA GLN A 31 -48.99 33.11 -6.14
C GLN A 31 -48.19 32.73 -4.89
N VAL A 32 -47.05 32.00 -5.10
CA VAL A 32 -46.09 31.66 -4.05
C VAL A 32 -44.70 31.91 -4.56
N LYS A 33 -43.89 32.64 -3.82
CA LYS A 33 -42.50 32.91 -4.12
C LYS A 33 -41.64 32.72 -2.88
N GLY A 34 -40.36 32.40 -3.08
CA GLY A 34 -39.48 32.21 -1.93
C GLY A 34 -38.02 32.03 -2.28
N ALA A 35 -37.24 31.82 -1.22
CA ALA A 35 -35.81 31.60 -1.30
C ALA A 35 -35.42 30.40 -0.46
N THR A 36 -34.46 29.63 -0.98
CA THR A 36 -33.85 28.52 -0.29
C THR A 36 -32.39 28.86 0.02
N GLN A 37 -31.99 28.67 1.26
CA GLN A 37 -30.63 28.97 1.78
C GLN A 37 -30.12 27.80 2.58
N ASP A 38 -28.77 27.70 2.75
CA ASP A 38 -28.17 26.85 3.76
C ASP A 38 -28.17 27.54 5.15
N GLU A 39 -27.74 26.83 6.18
CA GLU A 39 -27.65 27.37 7.54
C GLU A 39 -26.76 28.61 7.68
N ASN A 40 -25.80 28.82 6.75
CA ASN A 40 -24.93 29.99 6.68
C ASN A 40 -25.52 31.14 5.87
N GLY A 41 -26.79 31.02 5.37
CA GLY A 41 -27.46 32.03 4.58
C GLY A 41 -27.05 32.09 3.10
N LYS A 42 -26.27 31.11 2.60
CA LYS A 42 -25.91 30.99 1.20
C LYS A 42 -27.10 30.45 0.41
N PHE A 43 -27.46 31.10 -0.69
CA PHE A 43 -28.54 30.64 -1.56
C PHE A 43 -28.25 29.28 -2.20
N LEU A 44 -29.26 28.38 -2.18
CA LEU A 44 -29.19 27.03 -2.74
C LEU A 44 -29.94 26.93 -4.05
N SER A 45 -29.25 26.57 -5.14
CA SER A 45 -29.84 26.30 -6.45
C SER A 45 -30.27 24.82 -6.57
N GLY A 46 -31.28 24.56 -7.43
CA GLY A 46 -31.69 23.18 -7.71
C GLY A 46 -32.42 22.46 -6.58
N VAL A 47 -32.86 23.16 -5.54
CA VAL A 47 -33.76 22.60 -4.51
C VAL A 47 -35.07 22.25 -5.15
N SER A 48 -35.52 21.01 -5.02
CA SER A 48 -36.85 20.57 -5.45
C SER A 48 -37.89 20.97 -4.40
N ILE A 49 -38.91 21.71 -4.82
CA ILE A 49 -40.00 22.18 -3.97
C ILE A 49 -41.32 21.52 -4.41
N LYS A 50 -41.91 20.67 -3.55
CA LYS A 50 -43.20 20.01 -3.79
C LYS A 50 -44.27 20.65 -2.93
N ALA A 51 -45.25 21.32 -3.57
CA ALA A 51 -46.45 21.82 -2.93
C ALA A 51 -47.54 20.75 -2.98
N LEU A 52 -47.92 20.18 -1.82
CA LEU A 52 -48.95 19.16 -1.68
C LEU A 52 -50.22 19.80 -1.07
N HIS A 53 -51.32 19.80 -1.81
CA HIS A 53 -52.63 20.21 -1.30
C HIS A 53 -53.26 19.05 -0.51
N ARG A 54 -53.34 19.17 0.81
CA ARG A 54 -53.67 18.05 1.73
C ARG A 54 -55.07 17.49 1.52
N GLU A 55 -56.05 18.31 1.21
CA GLU A 55 -57.45 17.86 1.03
C GLU A 55 -57.67 17.16 -0.31
N SER A 56 -57.03 17.61 -1.40
CA SER A 56 -57.20 17.01 -2.73
C SER A 56 -56.12 16.00 -3.11
N GLY A 57 -55.04 15.88 -2.30
CA GLY A 57 -53.90 15.03 -2.62
C GLY A 57 -53.08 15.48 -3.83
N LYS A 58 -53.43 16.56 -4.51
CA LYS A 58 -52.71 17.04 -5.70
C LYS A 58 -51.33 17.64 -5.31
N ALA A 59 -50.32 17.33 -6.07
CA ALA A 59 -48.94 17.79 -5.87
C ALA A 59 -48.47 18.62 -7.08
N PHE A 60 -47.78 19.71 -6.80
CA PHE A 60 -47.15 20.61 -7.79
C PHE A 60 -45.68 20.70 -7.45
N THR A 61 -44.82 20.76 -8.43
CA THR A 61 -43.38 20.80 -8.20
C THR A 61 -42.74 21.97 -8.95
N THR A 62 -41.72 22.57 -8.33
CA THR A 62 -40.83 23.56 -8.92
C THR A 62 -39.41 23.35 -8.39
N SER A 63 -38.45 24.06 -8.93
CA SER A 63 -37.08 24.03 -8.41
C SER A 63 -36.52 25.44 -8.23
N SER A 64 -35.61 25.63 -7.29
CA SER A 64 -34.94 26.90 -7.09
C SER A 64 -33.96 27.20 -8.22
N SER A 65 -33.89 28.44 -8.64
CA SER A 65 -33.00 28.99 -9.65
C SER A 65 -31.56 29.04 -9.15
N GLU A 66 -30.62 29.43 -10.01
CA GLU A 66 -29.20 29.63 -9.63
C GLU A 66 -29.02 30.66 -8.49
N LYS A 67 -29.98 31.56 -8.30
CA LYS A 67 -30.01 32.54 -7.20
C LYS A 67 -30.77 32.04 -5.98
N GLY A 68 -31.11 30.73 -5.92
CA GLY A 68 -31.86 30.11 -4.84
C GLY A 68 -33.33 30.54 -4.75
N LEU A 69 -33.85 31.25 -5.76
CA LEU A 69 -35.25 31.75 -5.78
C LEU A 69 -36.16 30.73 -6.47
N PHE A 70 -37.40 30.58 -5.97
CA PHE A 70 -38.41 29.72 -6.57
C PHE A 70 -39.77 30.43 -6.60
N SER A 71 -40.65 30.00 -7.52
CA SER A 71 -42.03 30.46 -7.57
C SER A 71 -43.01 29.40 -8.08
N PHE A 72 -44.24 29.46 -7.63
CA PHE A 72 -45.38 28.75 -8.19
C PHE A 72 -46.40 29.78 -8.70
N ARG A 73 -46.83 29.55 -9.96
CA ARG A 73 -47.75 30.48 -10.65
C ARG A 73 -49.18 29.98 -10.76
N ASN A 74 -49.39 28.64 -10.64
CA ASN A 74 -50.69 28.00 -10.90
C ASN A 74 -51.02 27.02 -9.77
N LEU A 75 -51.02 27.45 -8.50
CA LEU A 75 -51.49 26.62 -7.43
C LEU A 75 -53.00 26.89 -7.25
N PRO A 76 -53.87 25.86 -7.07
CA PRO A 76 -55.24 26.07 -6.70
C PRO A 76 -55.37 26.91 -5.43
N GLU A 77 -56.36 27.82 -5.42
CA GLU A 77 -56.68 28.62 -4.25
C GLU A 77 -57.20 27.76 -3.12
N GLY A 78 -56.91 28.14 -1.88
CA GLY A 78 -57.37 27.40 -0.68
C GLY A 78 -56.17 26.75 0.04
N GLY A 79 -56.38 25.61 0.62
CA GLY A 79 -55.35 24.84 1.41
C GLY A 79 -56.04 24.00 2.44
N PRO A 80 -55.34 23.34 3.33
CA PRO A 80 -53.92 23.60 3.68
C PRO A 80 -52.89 22.96 2.70
N TYR A 81 -51.92 23.72 2.33
CA TYR A 81 -50.73 23.26 1.59
C TYR A 81 -49.62 22.85 2.53
N GLN A 82 -48.92 21.81 2.10
CA GLN A 82 -47.61 21.36 2.64
C GLN A 82 -46.55 21.56 1.58
N PHE A 83 -45.54 22.39 1.86
CA PHE A 83 -44.40 22.61 0.99
C PHE A 83 -43.22 21.78 1.50
N ILE A 84 -42.77 20.82 0.71
CA ILE A 84 -41.66 19.91 1.00
C ILE A 84 -40.47 20.36 0.17
N PHE A 85 -39.40 20.73 0.84
CA PHE A 85 -38.12 21.16 0.24
C PHE A 85 -37.11 20.02 0.33
N SER A 86 -36.60 19.62 -0.80
CA SER A 86 -35.58 18.55 -0.86
C SER A 86 -34.43 18.93 -1.78
N SER A 87 -33.23 18.71 -1.33
CA SER A 87 -31.99 18.91 -2.11
C SER A 87 -30.99 17.86 -1.74
N VAL A 88 -30.16 17.44 -2.72
CA VAL A 88 -29.11 16.49 -2.49
C VAL A 88 -28.07 17.07 -1.51
N GLY A 89 -27.79 16.34 -0.41
CA GLY A 89 -26.89 16.80 0.65
C GLY A 89 -27.54 17.65 1.74
N PHE A 90 -28.88 17.83 1.70
CA PHE A 90 -29.62 18.58 2.72
C PHE A 90 -30.77 17.75 3.28
N ARG A 91 -31.06 17.92 4.55
CA ARG A 91 -32.25 17.34 5.18
C ARG A 91 -33.49 17.97 4.57
N SER A 92 -34.44 17.16 4.13
CA SER A 92 -35.74 17.69 3.66
C SER A 92 -36.45 18.43 4.77
N ASP A 93 -36.88 19.62 4.47
CA ASP A 93 -37.69 20.44 5.39
C ASP A 93 -39.11 20.57 4.86
N THR A 94 -40.08 20.72 5.79
CA THR A 94 -41.50 20.73 5.43
C THR A 94 -42.21 21.84 6.17
N LEU A 95 -42.74 22.78 5.39
CA LEU A 95 -43.63 23.83 5.89
C LEU A 95 -45.07 23.43 5.66
N SER A 96 -45.88 23.40 6.70
CA SER A 96 -47.27 22.92 6.66
C SER A 96 -48.28 24.01 7.08
N GLY A 97 -49.56 23.86 6.65
CA GLY A 97 -50.65 24.70 7.10
C GLY A 97 -50.87 26.00 6.30
N TYR A 98 -50.19 26.20 5.19
CA TYR A 98 -50.30 27.40 4.38
C TYR A 98 -51.55 27.37 3.48
N ARG A 99 -52.17 28.57 3.28
CA ARG A 99 -53.31 28.76 2.35
C ARG A 99 -52.93 29.76 1.27
N VAL A 100 -53.24 29.42 0.03
CA VAL A 100 -53.05 30.30 -1.13
C VAL A 100 -54.33 31.16 -1.26
N GLN A 101 -54.17 32.47 -1.19
CA GLN A 101 -55.25 33.44 -1.29
C GLN A 101 -55.16 34.25 -2.57
N PRO A 102 -56.31 34.59 -3.21
CA PRO A 102 -56.29 35.42 -4.41
C PRO A 102 -55.68 36.80 -4.12
N GLY A 103 -54.81 37.25 -5.02
CA GLY A 103 -54.20 38.60 -4.94
C GLY A 103 -53.21 38.83 -3.81
N LYS A 104 -52.90 37.82 -2.96
CA LYS A 104 -51.89 37.91 -1.89
C LYS A 104 -50.77 36.87 -2.10
N PRO A 105 -49.62 37.25 -2.70
CA PRO A 105 -48.51 36.31 -2.89
C PRO A 105 -47.92 35.87 -1.56
N LEU A 106 -47.79 34.54 -1.38
CA LEU A 106 -47.18 33.93 -0.20
C LEU A 106 -45.65 33.91 -0.36
N ALA A 107 -44.92 34.50 0.60
CA ALA A 107 -43.49 34.50 0.63
C ALA A 107 -42.97 33.43 1.61
N LEU A 108 -42.09 32.50 1.11
CA LEU A 108 -41.50 31.42 1.91
C LEU A 108 -40.00 31.55 1.89
N SER A 109 -39.35 31.50 3.07
CA SER A 109 -37.89 31.42 3.19
C SER A 109 -37.58 30.20 4.00
N VAL A 110 -36.71 29.31 3.43
CA VAL A 110 -36.38 28.05 4.05
C VAL A 110 -34.84 27.92 4.15
N LYS A 111 -34.37 27.60 5.35
CA LYS A 111 -32.98 27.24 5.61
C LYS A 111 -32.90 25.73 5.69
N LEU A 112 -32.24 25.11 4.71
CA LEU A 112 -31.98 23.67 4.72
C LEU A 112 -30.71 23.37 5.50
N THR A 113 -30.81 22.46 6.45
CA THR A 113 -29.66 21.91 7.18
C THR A 113 -28.97 20.87 6.30
N PRO A 114 -27.66 20.91 6.14
CA PRO A 114 -26.92 19.83 5.46
C PRO A 114 -27.26 18.49 6.13
N THR A 115 -27.66 17.51 5.33
CA THR A 115 -27.66 16.13 5.84
C THR A 115 -26.23 15.79 6.11
N ALA A 116 -25.94 15.20 7.29
CA ALA A 116 -24.64 14.55 7.52
C ALA A 116 -24.39 13.68 6.28
N THR A 117 -23.40 14.08 5.50
CA THR A 117 -23.16 13.49 4.18
C THR A 117 -22.81 12.02 4.35
N THR A 118 -23.11 11.19 3.36
CA THR A 118 -22.59 9.81 3.20
C THR A 118 -21.05 9.70 3.32
N LEU A 119 -20.35 10.82 3.51
CA LEU A 119 -18.93 10.93 3.82
C LEU A 119 -18.59 10.64 5.30
N ASP A 120 -19.59 10.55 6.18
CA ASP A 120 -19.39 10.21 7.60
C ASP A 120 -19.71 8.74 7.91
N GLU A 121 -19.97 7.93 6.88
CA GLU A 121 -20.11 6.48 7.00
C GLU A 121 -18.80 5.78 6.66
N VAL A 122 -18.43 4.81 7.48
CA VAL A 122 -17.27 3.93 7.27
C VAL A 122 -17.76 2.55 6.85
N VAL A 123 -17.10 1.96 5.85
CA VAL A 123 -17.39 0.59 5.42
C VAL A 123 -16.66 -0.37 6.37
N ILE A 124 -17.40 -1.23 7.07
CA ILE A 124 -16.83 -2.25 7.95
C ILE A 124 -17.45 -3.61 7.61
N GLY A 125 -16.62 -4.50 7.12
CA GLY A 125 -17.08 -5.79 6.66
C GLY A 125 -18.15 -5.61 5.58
N TYR A 126 -19.29 -6.20 5.75
CA TYR A 126 -20.37 -6.23 4.77
C TYR A 126 -21.45 -5.15 5.02
N GLY A 127 -21.16 -4.14 5.87
CA GLY A 127 -22.08 -3.07 6.24
C GLY A 127 -21.43 -1.69 6.26
N ARG A 128 -22.28 -0.65 6.40
CA ARG A 128 -21.85 0.72 6.63
C ARG A 128 -22.29 1.15 8.02
N ILE A 129 -21.40 1.80 8.74
CA ILE A 129 -21.67 2.32 10.10
C ILE A 129 -21.31 3.80 10.10
N ALA A 130 -22.18 4.62 10.70
CA ALA A 130 -21.88 6.03 10.88
C ALA A 130 -20.66 6.18 11.80
N ARG A 131 -19.73 7.08 11.46
CA ARG A 131 -18.47 7.27 12.20
C ARG A 131 -18.70 7.53 13.71
N LYS A 132 -19.77 8.25 14.05
CA LYS A 132 -20.14 8.50 15.44
C LYS A 132 -20.51 7.23 16.22
N ASP A 133 -21.03 6.22 15.53
CA ASP A 133 -21.51 4.95 16.12
C ASP A 133 -20.41 3.88 16.16
N LEU A 134 -19.16 4.21 15.77
CA LEU A 134 -18.02 3.30 15.81
C LEU A 134 -17.55 3.03 17.24
N THR A 135 -17.41 1.76 17.57
CA THR A 135 -16.80 1.28 18.82
C THR A 135 -15.34 0.89 18.66
N SER A 136 -14.85 0.85 17.43
CA SER A 136 -13.54 0.31 17.03
C SER A 136 -12.60 1.40 16.48
N SER A 137 -11.31 1.08 16.38
CA SER A 137 -10.24 1.95 15.91
C SER A 137 -10.15 1.93 14.39
N ILE A 138 -10.65 2.98 13.74
CA ILE A 138 -10.61 3.13 12.28
C ILE A 138 -10.13 4.52 11.91
N THR A 139 -9.17 4.59 10.99
CA THR A 139 -8.72 5.85 10.41
C THR A 139 -9.13 5.92 8.95
N THR A 140 -9.92 6.93 8.60
CA THR A 140 -10.33 7.23 7.22
C THR A 140 -9.44 8.33 6.65
N VAL A 141 -8.82 8.08 5.50
CA VAL A 141 -8.09 9.08 4.72
C VAL A 141 -8.90 9.33 3.44
N LYS A 142 -9.39 10.55 3.27
CA LYS A 142 -10.15 10.97 2.08
C LYS A 142 -9.22 11.35 0.94
N ALA A 143 -9.70 11.31 -0.30
CA ALA A 143 -8.92 11.64 -1.49
C ALA A 143 -8.21 13.01 -1.42
N GLU A 144 -8.86 14.01 -0.80
CA GLU A 144 -8.32 15.35 -0.61
C GLU A 144 -7.15 15.43 0.38
N ASP A 145 -7.06 14.45 1.30
CA ASP A 145 -6.02 14.38 2.34
C ASP A 145 -4.85 13.46 1.95
N MET A 146 -4.97 12.73 0.85
CA MET A 146 -3.97 11.79 0.38
C MET A 146 -2.73 12.50 -0.19
N ASN A 147 -1.58 11.83 -0.10
CA ASN A 147 -0.37 12.35 -0.72
C ASN A 147 -0.50 12.36 -2.25
N VAL A 148 0.02 13.41 -2.88
CA VAL A 148 0.05 13.58 -4.34
C VAL A 148 1.48 13.43 -4.84
N GLY A 149 1.69 12.68 -5.94
CA GLY A 149 3.01 12.45 -6.51
C GLY A 149 3.00 11.32 -7.52
N VAL A 150 4.18 10.90 -7.95
CA VAL A 150 4.35 9.68 -8.74
C VAL A 150 4.15 8.49 -7.80
N MET A 151 3.01 7.84 -7.89
CA MET A 151 2.62 6.72 -7.02
C MET A 151 2.53 5.44 -7.84
N THR A 152 3.40 4.48 -7.56
CA THR A 152 3.38 3.14 -8.18
C THR A 152 2.35 2.23 -7.51
N SER A 153 1.98 2.54 -6.25
CA SER A 153 0.95 1.84 -5.47
C SER A 153 0.07 2.80 -4.68
N PRO A 154 -1.25 2.58 -4.60
CA PRO A 154 -2.15 3.36 -3.74
C PRO A 154 -1.75 3.40 -2.26
N ALA A 155 -1.06 2.37 -1.76
CA ALA A 155 -0.59 2.35 -0.37
C ALA A 155 0.29 3.57 -0.03
N GLN A 156 1.14 4.04 -0.96
CA GLN A 156 2.02 5.19 -0.77
C GLN A 156 1.27 6.50 -0.45
N MET A 157 -0.01 6.59 -0.84
CA MET A 157 -0.85 7.75 -0.56
C MET A 157 -1.15 7.92 0.94
N LEU A 158 -1.00 6.85 1.74
CA LEU A 158 -1.25 6.82 3.18
C LEU A 158 -0.02 7.13 4.02
N GLN A 159 1.17 7.25 3.43
CA GLN A 159 2.42 7.49 4.15
C GLN A 159 2.32 8.75 5.02
N GLY A 160 2.56 8.62 6.34
CA GLY A 160 2.45 9.71 7.30
C GLY A 160 1.03 10.24 7.57
N LYS A 161 -0.02 9.47 7.22
CA LYS A 161 -1.44 9.85 7.43
C LYS A 161 -2.14 9.04 8.51
N VAL A 162 -1.67 7.84 8.79
CA VAL A 162 -2.31 6.89 9.71
C VAL A 162 -1.33 6.53 10.81
N PRO A 163 -1.68 6.74 12.11
CA PRO A 163 -0.80 6.35 13.20
C PRO A 163 -0.66 4.82 13.25
N GLY A 164 0.55 4.34 13.57
CA GLY A 164 0.88 2.91 13.62
C GLY A 164 1.05 2.24 12.26
N LEU A 165 0.75 2.92 11.14
CA LEU A 165 0.99 2.42 9.79
C LEU A 165 2.35 2.91 9.28
N THR A 166 3.25 1.97 9.03
CA THR A 166 4.55 2.23 8.41
C THR A 166 4.51 1.78 6.96
N ILE A 167 4.81 2.69 6.05
CA ILE A 167 4.95 2.41 4.62
C ILE A 167 6.36 2.79 4.26
N SER A 168 7.17 1.79 3.93
CA SER A 168 8.55 1.99 3.51
C SER A 168 8.68 1.73 2.02
N THR A 169 9.20 2.72 1.33
CA THR A 169 9.66 2.59 -0.05
C THR A 169 11.18 2.59 0.00
N ASN A 170 11.80 1.45 0.33
CA ASN A 170 13.26 1.32 0.53
C ASN A 170 14.08 1.94 -0.61
N ASN A 171 13.46 2.05 -1.76
CA ASN A 171 14.09 2.54 -2.99
C ASN A 171 13.04 3.20 -3.90
N SER A 172 13.48 3.77 -5.02
CA SER A 172 12.61 4.35 -6.04
C SER A 172 12.51 3.50 -7.30
N ASN A 173 12.77 2.19 -7.22
CA ASN A 173 12.53 1.29 -8.35
C ASN A 173 11.03 1.30 -8.70
N PRO A 174 10.66 1.66 -9.94
CA PRO A 174 9.26 1.71 -10.35
C PRO A 174 8.54 0.35 -10.25
N ASN A 175 9.30 -0.75 -10.26
CA ASN A 175 8.80 -2.11 -10.22
C ASN A 175 8.67 -2.67 -8.78
N ALA A 176 9.28 -2.01 -7.78
CA ALA A 176 9.20 -2.46 -6.40
C ALA A 176 7.88 -2.07 -5.73
N ALA A 177 7.27 -3.03 -5.03
CA ALA A 177 6.14 -2.74 -4.15
C ALA A 177 6.63 -2.09 -2.85
N PRO A 178 5.88 -1.14 -2.25
CA PRO A 178 6.17 -0.64 -0.92
C PRO A 178 5.92 -1.73 0.12
N SER A 179 6.76 -1.80 1.15
CA SER A 179 6.51 -2.60 2.35
C SER A 179 5.49 -1.88 3.23
N VAL A 180 4.44 -2.57 3.66
CA VAL A 180 3.37 -2.00 4.49
C VAL A 180 3.25 -2.81 5.78
N SER A 181 3.41 -2.17 6.92
CA SER A 181 3.31 -2.79 8.24
C SER A 181 2.41 -1.96 9.15
N LEU A 182 1.57 -2.63 9.94
CA LEU A 182 0.66 -2.00 10.89
C LEU A 182 0.89 -2.53 12.31
N ARG A 183 1.26 -1.64 13.24
CA ARG A 183 1.50 -1.94 14.66
C ARG A 183 2.58 -3.02 14.89
N GLY A 184 3.62 -3.01 14.04
CA GLY A 184 4.78 -3.90 14.16
C GLY A 184 4.54 -5.33 13.65
N ALA A 185 5.63 -6.10 13.56
CA ALA A 185 5.59 -7.49 13.14
C ALA A 185 4.83 -8.37 14.15
N SER A 186 3.97 -9.25 13.65
CA SER A 186 3.16 -10.16 14.45
C SER A 186 3.29 -11.62 14.03
N THR A 187 4.25 -11.96 13.20
CA THR A 187 4.58 -13.31 12.76
C THR A 187 6.08 -13.45 12.53
N LEU A 188 6.58 -14.67 12.53
CA LEU A 188 7.95 -15.02 12.15
C LEU A 188 8.07 -15.38 10.65
N ARG A 189 7.01 -15.20 9.88
CA ARG A 189 7.00 -15.40 8.43
C ARG A 189 7.24 -14.07 7.72
N SER A 190 7.58 -14.11 6.45
CA SER A 190 7.84 -12.93 5.60
C SER A 190 6.75 -12.75 4.52
N GLY A 191 6.85 -11.66 3.75
CA GLY A 191 5.96 -11.37 2.63
C GLY A 191 4.52 -11.09 3.05
N GLU A 192 3.55 -11.61 2.32
CA GLU A 192 2.11 -11.39 2.54
C GLU A 192 1.66 -11.69 3.97
N ALA A 193 2.34 -12.59 4.69
CA ALA A 193 2.02 -12.92 6.07
C ALA A 193 2.18 -11.74 7.05
N MET A 194 2.97 -10.72 6.68
CA MET A 194 3.21 -9.51 7.49
C MET A 194 2.39 -8.30 7.03
N GLU A 195 1.78 -8.35 5.85
CA GLU A 195 1.05 -7.24 5.28
C GLU A 195 -0.40 -7.14 5.78
N PRO A 196 -1.00 -5.93 5.82
CA PRO A 196 -2.43 -5.77 6.03
C PRO A 196 -3.23 -6.40 4.89
N TYR A 197 -4.43 -6.87 5.21
CA TYR A 197 -5.35 -7.44 4.23
C TYR A 197 -6.09 -6.34 3.47
N TYR A 198 -6.10 -6.39 2.13
CA TYR A 198 -6.76 -5.38 1.31
C TYR A 198 -8.18 -5.80 0.94
N VAL A 199 -9.10 -4.83 0.98
CA VAL A 199 -10.49 -4.97 0.50
C VAL A 199 -10.79 -3.81 -0.44
N ILE A 200 -11.15 -4.07 -1.68
CA ILE A 200 -11.38 -3.03 -2.69
C ILE A 200 -12.83 -3.11 -3.15
N ASP A 201 -13.59 -2.03 -2.95
CA ASP A 201 -15.03 -1.93 -3.29
C ASP A 201 -15.88 -3.10 -2.74
N GLY A 202 -15.46 -3.67 -1.60
CA GLY A 202 -16.13 -4.80 -0.95
C GLY A 202 -15.61 -6.17 -1.35
N VAL A 203 -14.64 -6.26 -2.27
CA VAL A 203 -14.00 -7.53 -2.65
C VAL A 203 -12.80 -7.80 -1.74
N PRO A 204 -12.85 -8.84 -0.89
CA PRO A 204 -11.75 -9.17 -0.01
C PRO A 204 -10.54 -9.72 -0.79
N GLY A 205 -9.32 -9.32 -0.43
CA GLY A 205 -8.06 -9.77 -1.04
C GLY A 205 -7.84 -9.32 -2.49
N ALA A 206 -8.51 -8.26 -2.91
CA ALA A 206 -8.31 -7.68 -4.22
C ALA A 206 -6.94 -6.98 -4.31
N SER A 207 -6.34 -7.03 -5.50
CA SER A 207 -5.02 -6.42 -5.74
C SER A 207 -5.10 -4.91 -5.94
N LEU A 208 -4.22 -4.17 -5.26
CA LEU A 208 -4.06 -2.72 -5.47
C LEU A 208 -3.65 -2.35 -6.90
N ALA A 209 -3.08 -3.29 -7.67
CA ALA A 209 -2.73 -3.08 -9.08
C ALA A 209 -3.94 -2.85 -10.00
N LEU A 210 -5.16 -3.13 -9.52
CA LEU A 210 -6.43 -2.92 -10.23
C LEU A 210 -7.03 -1.53 -10.02
N VAL A 211 -6.41 -0.69 -9.17
CA VAL A 211 -6.97 0.62 -8.81
C VAL A 211 -5.98 1.74 -9.13
N ALA A 212 -6.42 2.67 -9.99
CA ALA A 212 -5.66 3.90 -10.19
C ALA A 212 -5.80 4.81 -8.95
N PRO A 213 -4.71 5.45 -8.49
CA PRO A 213 -4.76 6.40 -7.39
C PRO A 213 -5.84 7.47 -7.55
N ASP A 214 -6.03 7.97 -8.77
CA ASP A 214 -7.01 9.01 -9.12
C ASP A 214 -8.47 8.57 -8.95
N ASP A 215 -8.75 7.27 -8.97
CA ASP A 215 -10.11 6.71 -8.82
C ASP A 215 -10.52 6.50 -7.37
N ILE A 216 -9.61 6.68 -6.41
CA ILE A 216 -9.88 6.45 -5.00
C ILE A 216 -10.70 7.61 -4.42
N GLN A 217 -11.75 7.27 -3.67
CA GLN A 217 -12.57 8.20 -2.90
C GLN A 217 -12.09 8.30 -1.46
N SER A 218 -11.84 7.15 -0.81
CA SER A 218 -11.33 7.05 0.56
C SER A 218 -10.59 5.74 0.78
N ILE A 219 -9.72 5.75 1.77
CA ILE A 219 -9.08 4.54 2.30
C ILE A 219 -9.35 4.50 3.80
N ASP A 220 -9.95 3.41 4.26
CA ASP A 220 -10.24 3.15 5.66
C ASP A 220 -9.26 2.10 6.19
N VAL A 221 -8.51 2.44 7.25
CA VAL A 221 -7.55 1.53 7.88
C VAL A 221 -8.10 1.04 9.21
N LEU A 222 -8.43 -0.26 9.27
CA LEU A 222 -8.94 -0.95 10.45
C LEU A 222 -7.77 -1.49 11.25
N ARG A 223 -7.58 -0.98 12.47
CA ARG A 223 -6.36 -1.21 13.25
C ARG A 223 -6.53 -2.11 14.46
N ASP A 224 -7.75 -2.31 14.93
CA ASP A 224 -8.03 -3.16 16.09
C ASP A 224 -8.76 -4.46 15.73
N ALA A 225 -8.70 -5.44 16.62
CA ALA A 225 -9.30 -6.74 16.41
C ALA A 225 -10.84 -6.68 16.36
N SER A 226 -11.50 -5.70 16.99
CA SER A 226 -12.95 -5.56 16.96
C SER A 226 -13.46 -5.08 15.59
N ALA A 227 -12.71 -4.20 14.91
CA ALA A 227 -12.97 -3.82 13.53
C ALA A 227 -12.69 -4.95 12.53
N THR A 228 -11.62 -5.70 12.77
CA THR A 228 -11.06 -6.66 11.80
C THR A 228 -11.58 -8.09 11.98
N ALA A 229 -12.20 -8.45 13.11
CA ALA A 229 -12.68 -9.81 13.41
C ALA A 229 -13.66 -10.37 12.36
N ILE A 230 -14.42 -9.51 11.67
CA ILE A 230 -15.32 -9.94 10.60
C ILE A 230 -14.54 -10.53 9.39
N TYR A 231 -13.26 -10.21 9.24
CA TYR A 231 -12.35 -10.78 8.24
C TYR A 231 -11.55 -11.98 8.78
N GLY A 232 -11.67 -12.28 10.07
CA GLY A 232 -11.21 -13.51 10.74
C GLY A 232 -9.73 -13.78 10.61
N SER A 233 -9.42 -14.90 9.98
CA SER A 233 -8.05 -15.41 9.84
C SER A 233 -7.13 -14.62 8.90
N LYS A 234 -7.60 -13.59 8.25
CA LYS A 234 -6.79 -12.76 7.34
C LYS A 234 -6.42 -11.39 7.92
N ALA A 235 -6.81 -11.14 9.16
CA ALA A 235 -6.90 -9.79 9.70
C ALA A 235 -5.91 -9.47 10.84
N ALA A 236 -4.98 -10.38 11.17
CA ALA A 236 -4.01 -10.18 12.26
C ALA A 236 -3.13 -8.92 12.10
N ASN A 237 -2.83 -8.56 10.85
CA ASN A 237 -2.03 -7.37 10.52
C ASN A 237 -2.88 -6.14 10.17
N GLY A 238 -4.20 -6.17 10.48
CA GLY A 238 -5.13 -5.12 10.11
C GLY A 238 -5.74 -5.29 8.73
N VAL A 239 -6.67 -4.39 8.39
CA VAL A 239 -7.37 -4.39 7.11
C VAL A 239 -7.37 -3.00 6.52
N ILE A 240 -7.07 -2.88 5.24
CA ILE A 240 -7.11 -1.63 4.47
C ILE A 240 -8.24 -1.74 3.44
N ILE A 241 -9.26 -0.90 3.61
CA ILE A 241 -10.42 -0.87 2.72
C ILE A 241 -10.29 0.32 1.78
N VAL A 242 -10.23 0.04 0.49
CA VAL A 242 -10.18 1.05 -0.56
C VAL A 242 -11.57 1.20 -1.18
N THR A 243 -12.12 2.39 -1.09
CA THR A 243 -13.39 2.74 -1.73
C THR A 243 -13.12 3.66 -2.90
N THR A 244 -13.65 3.30 -4.06
CA THR A 244 -13.47 4.08 -5.28
C THR A 244 -14.64 5.02 -5.54
N LYS A 245 -14.38 6.04 -6.37
CA LYS A 245 -15.39 7.03 -6.78
C LYS A 245 -16.55 6.35 -7.49
N ARG A 246 -17.79 6.67 -7.08
CA ARG A 246 -19.04 6.14 -7.66
C ARG A 246 -19.92 7.26 -8.16
N GLY A 247 -20.77 6.96 -9.12
CA GLY A 247 -21.79 7.87 -9.60
C GLY A 247 -22.75 8.31 -8.48
N LYS A 248 -23.25 9.53 -8.60
CA LYS A 248 -24.32 10.07 -7.75
C LYS A 248 -25.49 10.41 -8.64
N ALA A 249 -26.70 10.47 -8.07
CA ALA A 249 -27.85 11.00 -8.80
C ALA A 249 -27.56 12.45 -9.22
N GLY A 250 -27.74 12.75 -10.51
CA GLY A 250 -27.46 14.05 -11.09
C GLY A 250 -26.88 13.96 -12.50
N GLN A 251 -26.44 15.09 -13.02
CA GLN A 251 -25.85 15.21 -14.35
C GLN A 251 -24.53 14.42 -14.44
N ALA A 252 -24.29 13.75 -15.55
CA ALA A 252 -23.01 13.10 -15.84
C ALA A 252 -21.87 14.11 -15.81
N SER A 253 -20.73 13.73 -15.26
CA SER A 253 -19.52 14.53 -15.20
C SER A 253 -18.33 13.72 -15.71
N ILE A 254 -17.57 14.34 -16.60
CA ILE A 254 -16.30 13.78 -17.07
C ILE A 254 -15.18 14.54 -16.36
N SER A 255 -14.24 13.82 -15.79
CA SER A 255 -13.03 14.40 -15.21
C SER A 255 -11.78 13.86 -15.88
N TYR A 256 -10.78 14.72 -16.01
CA TYR A 256 -9.44 14.36 -16.46
C TYR A 256 -8.43 14.79 -15.42
N ASN A 257 -7.49 13.90 -15.10
CA ASN A 257 -6.29 14.22 -14.34
C ASN A 257 -5.07 13.73 -15.11
N GLY A 258 -4.11 14.62 -15.37
CA GLY A 258 -2.87 14.27 -16.03
C GLY A 258 -1.68 15.00 -15.44
N TYR A 259 -0.52 14.32 -15.42
CA TYR A 259 0.75 14.95 -15.03
C TYR A 259 1.94 14.40 -15.80
N LEU A 260 2.99 15.21 -15.81
CA LEU A 260 4.35 14.87 -16.21
C LEU A 260 5.27 15.07 -15.02
N ALA A 261 6.18 14.13 -14.77
CA ALA A 261 7.16 14.21 -13.70
C ALA A 261 8.56 13.89 -14.20
N ILE A 262 9.54 14.54 -13.58
CA ILE A 262 10.98 14.36 -13.82
C ILE A 262 11.60 13.84 -12.53
N ASP A 263 12.30 12.72 -12.64
CA ASP A 263 12.95 12.00 -11.54
C ASP A 263 14.47 12.12 -11.68
N LYS A 264 15.16 12.51 -10.61
CA LYS A 264 16.62 12.53 -10.51
C LYS A 264 17.07 11.81 -9.25
N ILE A 265 18.21 11.16 -9.29
CA ILE A 265 18.84 10.55 -8.09
C ILE A 265 19.07 11.64 -7.05
N ALA A 266 18.56 11.43 -5.83
CA ALA A 266 18.58 12.42 -4.75
C ALA A 266 19.97 12.56 -4.11
N LYS A 267 20.69 11.44 -3.91
CA LYS A 267 22.05 11.36 -3.36
C LYS A 267 22.74 10.13 -3.94
N ARG A 268 24.05 10.23 -4.16
CA ARG A 268 24.92 9.13 -4.60
C ARG A 268 25.96 8.84 -3.54
N TYR A 269 26.51 7.65 -3.53
CA TYR A 269 27.74 7.36 -2.79
C TYR A 269 28.92 8.06 -3.48
N GLU A 270 29.77 8.69 -2.68
CA GLU A 270 31.03 9.27 -3.15
C GLU A 270 32.08 8.15 -3.23
N MET A 271 32.22 7.56 -4.43
CA MET A 271 33.23 6.56 -4.73
C MET A 271 34.53 7.27 -5.14
N MET A 272 35.70 6.60 -5.00
CA MET A 272 36.96 7.14 -5.50
C MET A 272 36.87 7.35 -7.01
N THR A 273 37.37 8.50 -7.47
CA THR A 273 37.62 8.76 -8.88
C THR A 273 38.86 7.98 -9.34
N GLY A 274 39.05 7.81 -10.66
CA GLY A 274 40.23 7.12 -11.18
C GLY A 274 41.56 7.72 -10.68
N ALA A 275 41.63 9.06 -10.59
CA ALA A 275 42.81 9.76 -10.07
C ALA A 275 43.05 9.46 -8.57
N GLN A 276 41.97 9.59 -7.73
CA GLN A 276 42.06 9.26 -6.30
C GLN A 276 42.44 7.81 -6.07
N TYR A 277 41.87 6.92 -6.87
CA TYR A 277 42.11 5.48 -6.74
C TYR A 277 43.56 5.12 -7.04
N ARG A 278 44.16 5.61 -8.17
CA ARG A 278 45.57 5.41 -8.52
C ARG A 278 46.47 5.95 -7.44
N GLN A 279 46.19 7.17 -6.96
CA GLN A 279 47.00 7.78 -5.91
C GLN A 279 46.97 6.94 -4.64
N TYR A 280 45.77 6.51 -4.22
CA TYR A 280 45.58 5.71 -3.01
C TYR A 280 46.30 4.34 -3.08
N ILE A 281 46.20 3.67 -4.24
CA ILE A 281 46.90 2.38 -4.48
C ILE A 281 48.42 2.57 -4.44
N ALA A 282 48.96 3.62 -5.05
CA ALA A 282 50.39 3.91 -5.06
C ALA A 282 50.89 4.29 -3.66
N ASP A 283 50.24 5.17 -2.95
CA ASP A 283 50.62 5.66 -1.61
C ASP A 283 50.67 4.53 -0.58
N ASN A 284 49.75 3.59 -0.68
CA ASN A 284 49.65 2.46 0.25
C ASN A 284 50.27 1.16 -0.27
N LYS A 285 50.92 1.23 -1.44
CA LYS A 285 51.67 0.09 -2.07
C LYS A 285 50.80 -1.16 -2.30
N PHE A 286 49.54 -0.97 -2.61
CA PHE A 286 48.67 -2.05 -3.02
C PHE A 286 48.99 -2.52 -4.43
N SER A 287 48.84 -3.82 -4.70
CA SER A 287 48.98 -4.37 -6.04
C SER A 287 47.71 -4.16 -6.83
N MET A 288 47.85 -3.73 -8.08
CA MET A 288 46.78 -3.69 -9.06
C MET A 288 47.26 -4.30 -10.35
N GLU A 289 46.45 -5.13 -11.00
CA GLU A 289 46.81 -5.72 -12.29
C GLU A 289 47.01 -4.61 -13.34
N PRO A 290 48.11 -4.60 -14.09
CA PRO A 290 48.33 -3.57 -15.13
C PRO A 290 47.22 -3.48 -16.17
N THR A 291 46.56 -4.60 -16.44
CA THR A 291 45.42 -4.69 -17.38
C THR A 291 44.13 -4.09 -16.84
N ASP A 292 44.09 -3.68 -15.56
CA ASP A 292 42.93 -3.04 -14.95
C ASP A 292 42.97 -1.52 -15.12
N ASP A 293 44.14 -0.92 -15.17
CA ASP A 293 44.33 0.51 -15.33
C ASP A 293 44.61 0.87 -16.80
N LEU A 294 43.55 1.30 -17.48
CA LEU A 294 43.63 1.80 -18.85
C LEU A 294 43.59 3.33 -18.91
N ALA A 295 44.06 4.00 -17.86
CA ALA A 295 44.13 5.46 -17.72
C ALA A 295 42.77 6.17 -17.70
N GLU A 296 41.67 5.46 -17.52
CA GLU A 296 40.34 6.00 -17.52
C GLU A 296 39.93 6.63 -16.17
N ASN A 297 38.77 7.32 -16.17
CA ASN A 297 38.14 7.90 -14.99
C ASN A 297 36.63 7.73 -15.10
N THR A 298 36.14 6.50 -14.96
CA THR A 298 34.77 6.11 -15.20
C THR A 298 33.93 6.28 -13.94
N ASP A 299 32.89 7.12 -13.99
CA ASP A 299 31.83 7.22 -12.97
C ASP A 299 30.73 6.22 -13.28
N TRP A 300 30.87 5.01 -12.77
CA TRP A 300 29.93 3.91 -13.02
C TRP A 300 28.49 4.21 -12.60
N GLN A 301 28.28 4.99 -11.52
CA GLN A 301 26.94 5.43 -11.11
C GLN A 301 26.30 6.34 -12.17
N ARG A 302 27.08 7.12 -12.90
CA ARG A 302 26.62 8.00 -13.98
C ARG A 302 26.35 7.20 -15.26
N GLU A 303 27.21 6.23 -15.58
CA GLU A 303 27.06 5.39 -16.77
C GLU A 303 25.76 4.57 -16.77
N VAL A 304 25.34 4.05 -15.62
CA VAL A 304 24.09 3.28 -15.51
C VAL A 304 22.85 4.17 -15.30
N ALA A 305 23.01 5.45 -14.97
CA ALA A 305 21.92 6.34 -14.63
C ALA A 305 21.36 7.10 -15.83
N ARG A 306 20.11 7.53 -15.71
CA ARG A 306 19.44 8.48 -16.60
C ARG A 306 18.51 9.40 -15.81
N THR A 307 18.02 10.46 -16.44
CA THR A 307 16.87 11.20 -15.92
C THR A 307 15.61 10.38 -16.15
N GLY A 308 14.90 10.07 -15.08
CA GLY A 308 13.63 9.37 -15.16
C GLY A 308 12.50 10.31 -15.60
N ILE A 309 11.54 9.78 -16.34
CA ILE A 309 10.35 10.54 -16.78
C ILE A 309 9.13 9.69 -16.50
N SER A 310 8.17 10.28 -15.78
CA SER A 310 6.91 9.63 -15.46
C SER A 310 5.76 10.46 -15.99
N ASN A 311 4.72 9.79 -16.48
CA ASN A 311 3.47 10.45 -16.85
C ASN A 311 2.26 9.61 -16.43
N ASN A 312 1.15 10.28 -16.19
CA ASN A 312 -0.13 9.67 -15.85
C ASN A 312 -1.26 10.42 -16.54
N HIS A 313 -2.20 9.67 -17.09
CA HIS A 313 -3.41 10.19 -17.70
C HIS A 313 -4.60 9.38 -17.19
N ASN A 314 -5.53 10.02 -16.50
CA ASN A 314 -6.74 9.40 -15.99
C ASN A 314 -7.97 10.16 -16.51
N VAL A 315 -8.86 9.44 -17.17
CA VAL A 315 -10.18 9.95 -17.59
C VAL A 315 -11.24 9.17 -16.85
N SER A 316 -12.17 9.87 -16.21
CA SER A 316 -13.28 9.21 -15.54
C SER A 316 -14.63 9.86 -15.88
N LEU A 317 -15.64 9.02 -16.03
CA LEU A 317 -17.03 9.38 -16.25
C LEU A 317 -17.83 8.89 -15.04
N ILE A 318 -18.55 9.77 -14.38
CA ILE A 318 -19.47 9.44 -13.30
C ILE A 318 -20.83 10.06 -13.56
N GLY A 319 -21.91 9.34 -13.23
CA GLY A 319 -23.26 9.86 -13.42
C GLY A 319 -24.33 8.91 -12.86
N GLY A 320 -25.57 9.29 -13.00
CA GLY A 320 -26.66 8.42 -12.62
C GLY A 320 -27.98 9.15 -12.36
N THR A 321 -28.99 8.37 -12.10
CA THR A 321 -30.33 8.77 -11.60
C THR A 321 -30.46 8.35 -10.14
N GLU A 322 -31.63 8.57 -9.53
CA GLU A 322 -31.92 8.05 -8.18
C GLU A 322 -31.91 6.53 -8.10
N THR A 323 -32.24 5.87 -9.21
CA THR A 323 -32.34 4.41 -9.30
C THR A 323 -31.08 3.76 -9.87
N THR A 324 -30.39 4.40 -10.82
CA THR A 324 -29.23 3.82 -11.50
C THR A 324 -28.04 4.75 -11.41
N GLN A 325 -26.90 4.23 -10.94
CA GLN A 325 -25.64 4.93 -10.83
C GLN A 325 -24.56 4.19 -11.61
N TYR A 326 -23.67 4.92 -12.26
CA TYR A 326 -22.58 4.33 -13.03
C TYR A 326 -21.30 5.15 -12.89
N SER A 327 -20.18 4.47 -13.03
CA SER A 327 -18.87 5.10 -13.21
C SER A 327 -18.02 4.26 -14.16
N ALA A 328 -17.17 4.92 -14.93
CA ALA A 328 -16.16 4.30 -15.77
C ALA A 328 -14.89 5.12 -15.70
N SER A 329 -13.71 4.47 -15.72
CA SER A 329 -12.43 5.15 -15.79
C SER A 329 -11.43 4.39 -16.66
N LEU A 330 -10.53 5.17 -17.26
CA LEU A 330 -9.37 4.68 -18.00
C LEU A 330 -8.14 5.42 -17.49
N ASN A 331 -7.14 4.65 -17.06
CA ASN A 331 -5.87 5.18 -16.58
C ASN A 331 -4.72 4.61 -17.40
N SER A 332 -3.77 5.47 -17.75
CA SER A 332 -2.49 5.10 -18.37
C SER A 332 -1.37 5.74 -17.57
N PHE A 333 -0.54 4.92 -16.96
CA PHE A 333 0.63 5.32 -16.18
C PHE A 333 1.89 4.75 -16.80
N LYS A 334 2.93 5.58 -16.94
CA LYS A 334 4.26 5.17 -17.36
C LYS A 334 5.30 5.83 -16.47
N ASN A 335 6.26 5.04 -16.00
CA ASN A 335 7.41 5.49 -15.23
C ASN A 335 8.69 4.87 -15.81
N ASN A 336 9.52 5.70 -16.40
CA ASN A 336 10.87 5.33 -16.80
C ASN A 336 11.80 5.62 -15.62
N GLY A 337 12.34 4.59 -15.00
CA GLY A 337 13.20 4.72 -13.83
C GLY A 337 14.53 5.44 -14.09
N VAL A 338 15.24 5.82 -13.02
CA VAL A 338 16.52 6.54 -13.07
C VAL A 338 17.73 5.66 -13.37
N ILE A 339 17.58 4.34 -13.30
CA ILE A 339 18.56 3.36 -13.80
C ILE A 339 18.09 2.92 -15.17
N LYS A 340 19.00 2.88 -16.15
CA LYS A 340 18.74 2.37 -17.50
C LYS A 340 18.21 0.92 -17.39
N GLY A 341 17.29 0.53 -18.25
CA GLY A 341 16.69 -0.81 -18.23
C GLY A 341 15.55 -1.00 -17.22
N THR A 342 15.18 0.01 -16.41
CA THR A 342 14.06 -0.10 -15.46
C THR A 342 12.88 0.76 -15.89
N ASP A 343 11.74 0.11 -16.19
CA ASP A 343 10.52 0.77 -16.66
C ASP A 343 9.28 0.07 -16.13
N LEU A 344 8.23 0.87 -15.84
CA LEU A 344 6.88 0.39 -15.49
C LEU A 344 5.85 1.08 -16.38
N GLY A 345 5.07 0.32 -17.10
CA GLY A 345 3.88 0.78 -17.80
C GLY A 345 2.64 0.06 -17.29
N ARG A 346 1.60 0.80 -16.88
CA ARG A 346 0.34 0.23 -16.38
C ARG A 346 -0.85 0.90 -17.04
N GLN A 347 -1.78 0.10 -17.52
CA GLN A 347 -3.06 0.53 -18.06
C GLN A 347 -4.16 -0.11 -17.23
N ILE A 348 -5.11 0.69 -16.73
CA ILE A 348 -6.22 0.24 -15.91
C ILE A 348 -7.51 0.72 -16.55
N ALA A 349 -8.49 -0.18 -16.67
CA ALA A 349 -9.85 0.17 -17.04
C ALA A 349 -10.83 -0.35 -15.99
N ARG A 350 -11.80 0.48 -15.62
CA ARG A 350 -12.82 0.16 -14.63
C ARG A 350 -14.20 0.52 -15.13
N GLY A 351 -15.18 -0.30 -14.78
CA GLY A 351 -16.59 -0.06 -15.02
C GLY A 351 -17.42 -0.47 -13.80
N PHE A 352 -18.34 0.36 -13.38
CA PHE A 352 -19.27 0.09 -12.30
C PHE A 352 -20.66 0.53 -12.70
N VAL A 353 -21.64 -0.29 -12.39
CA VAL A 353 -23.06 0.03 -12.49
C VAL A 353 -23.80 -0.53 -11.30
N GLN A 354 -24.72 0.26 -10.75
CA GLN A 354 -25.66 -0.16 -9.70
C GLN A 354 -27.04 0.29 -10.08
N THR A 355 -28.02 -0.59 -9.92
CA THR A 355 -29.44 -0.24 -10.15
C THR A 355 -30.30 -0.70 -8.98
N LYS A 356 -31.37 0.03 -8.73
CA LYS A 356 -32.44 -0.30 -7.79
C LYS A 356 -33.72 -0.58 -8.57
N ALA A 357 -34.41 -1.64 -8.22
CA ALA A 357 -35.66 -2.09 -8.84
C ALA A 357 -36.67 -2.52 -7.76
N LEU A 358 -37.89 -2.88 -8.17
CA LEU A 358 -38.93 -3.38 -7.29
C LEU A 358 -39.17 -2.42 -6.09
N ASP A 359 -39.44 -1.15 -6.38
CA ASP A 359 -39.64 -0.10 -5.37
C ASP A 359 -38.50 0.00 -4.36
N ASN A 360 -37.24 -0.09 -4.84
CA ASN A 360 -36.01 -0.09 -4.05
C ASN A 360 -35.84 -1.34 -3.14
N ARG A 361 -36.58 -2.40 -3.36
CA ARG A 361 -36.37 -3.68 -2.66
C ARG A 361 -35.20 -4.47 -3.21
N LEU A 362 -34.96 -4.40 -4.51
CA LEU A 362 -33.83 -5.03 -5.17
C LEU A 362 -32.74 -4.00 -5.45
N THR A 363 -31.51 -4.30 -5.06
CA THR A 363 -30.32 -3.55 -5.48
C THR A 363 -29.36 -4.52 -6.14
N ALA A 364 -29.01 -4.27 -7.39
CA ALA A 364 -28.02 -5.04 -8.12
C ALA A 364 -26.87 -4.14 -8.53
N SER A 365 -25.64 -4.62 -8.36
CA SER A 365 -24.43 -3.92 -8.84
C SER A 365 -23.46 -4.87 -9.49
N PHE A 366 -22.76 -4.35 -10.49
CA PHE A 366 -21.71 -5.04 -11.20
C PHE A 366 -20.50 -4.13 -11.30
N ASN A 367 -19.31 -4.66 -11.00
CA ASN A 367 -18.03 -3.98 -11.08
C ASN A 367 -17.07 -4.85 -11.89
N ILE A 368 -16.37 -4.25 -12.84
CA ILE A 368 -15.29 -4.89 -13.59
C ILE A 368 -14.07 -3.99 -13.55
N ASN A 369 -12.93 -4.56 -13.17
CA ASN A 369 -11.64 -3.89 -13.16
C ASN A 369 -10.66 -4.74 -13.96
N THR A 370 -9.85 -4.12 -14.80
CA THR A 370 -8.80 -4.82 -15.53
C THR A 370 -7.53 -3.98 -15.54
N SER A 371 -6.38 -4.65 -15.46
CA SER A 371 -5.09 -4.01 -15.61
C SER A 371 -4.15 -4.80 -16.50
N ILE A 372 -3.35 -4.08 -17.27
CA ILE A 372 -2.22 -4.63 -18.02
C ILE A 372 -0.98 -3.89 -17.51
N THR A 373 -0.05 -4.62 -16.90
CA THR A 373 1.21 -4.10 -16.41
C THR A 373 2.36 -4.69 -17.22
N LYS A 374 3.25 -3.84 -17.70
CA LYS A 374 4.50 -4.19 -18.38
C LYS A 374 5.65 -3.63 -17.56
N GLN A 375 6.65 -4.45 -17.30
CA GLN A 375 7.81 -4.10 -16.50
C GLN A 375 9.06 -4.55 -17.22
N ASN A 376 10.04 -3.65 -17.32
CA ASN A 376 11.43 -4.02 -17.56
C ASN A 376 12.19 -3.79 -16.27
N ASP A 377 13.07 -4.70 -15.91
CA ASP A 377 13.93 -4.55 -14.74
C ASP A 377 15.34 -5.05 -15.08
N VAL A 378 16.33 -4.55 -14.35
CA VAL A 378 17.68 -5.06 -14.44
C VAL A 378 17.79 -6.34 -13.62
N LEU A 379 18.69 -7.23 -14.03
CA LEU A 379 18.92 -8.46 -13.30
C LEU A 379 19.60 -8.21 -11.96
N ALA A 380 19.13 -8.89 -10.93
CA ALA A 380 19.70 -8.91 -9.58
C ALA A 380 19.99 -10.36 -9.18
N LEU A 381 21.07 -10.91 -9.70
CA LEU A 381 21.44 -12.32 -9.57
C LEU A 381 22.31 -12.64 -8.35
N GLY A 382 22.38 -11.73 -7.39
CA GLY A 382 23.19 -11.86 -6.18
C GLY A 382 24.45 -11.01 -6.21
N ASP A 383 25.37 -11.29 -5.29
CA ASP A 383 26.62 -10.51 -5.13
C ASP A 383 27.40 -10.43 -6.44
N GLY A 384 27.70 -9.20 -6.86
CA GLY A 384 28.50 -8.91 -8.04
C GLY A 384 27.81 -9.08 -9.38
N LEU A 385 26.62 -9.66 -9.44
CA LEU A 385 25.81 -9.83 -10.64
C LEU A 385 24.55 -8.96 -10.62
N SER A 386 24.54 -7.93 -9.76
CA SER A 386 23.50 -6.91 -9.70
C SER A 386 24.08 -5.57 -10.16
N VAL A 387 23.37 -4.87 -11.05
CA VAL A 387 23.74 -3.51 -11.49
C VAL A 387 23.90 -2.57 -10.29
N TYR A 388 23.04 -2.71 -9.26
CA TYR A 388 23.06 -1.85 -8.07
C TYR A 388 24.28 -2.02 -7.19
N ASP A 389 24.94 -3.19 -7.23
CA ASP A 389 26.16 -3.47 -6.52
C ASP A 389 27.38 -3.16 -7.40
N ALA A 390 27.37 -3.63 -8.64
CA ALA A 390 28.47 -3.47 -9.60
C ALA A 390 28.83 -2.00 -9.86
N MET A 391 27.85 -1.09 -9.89
CA MET A 391 28.08 0.35 -10.10
C MET A 391 28.89 1.02 -8.97
N TYR A 392 29.01 0.37 -7.81
CA TYR A 392 29.83 0.89 -6.71
C TYR A 392 31.20 0.27 -6.65
N TYR A 393 31.34 -0.99 -7.06
CA TYR A 393 32.63 -1.66 -6.86
C TYR A 393 33.47 -1.85 -8.15
N TYR A 394 32.91 -1.64 -9.35
CA TYR A 394 33.70 -1.73 -10.56
C TYR A 394 34.79 -0.65 -10.60
N LEU A 395 35.99 -0.98 -11.05
CA LEU A 395 37.14 -0.10 -10.97
C LEU A 395 36.98 1.19 -11.77
N PRO A 396 37.22 2.36 -11.17
CA PRO A 396 37.05 3.66 -11.86
C PRO A 396 38.14 3.94 -12.90
N VAL A 397 39.19 3.13 -12.92
CA VAL A 397 40.34 3.22 -13.85
C VAL A 397 40.13 2.41 -15.12
N SER A 398 39.06 1.64 -15.19
CA SER A 398 38.69 0.79 -16.31
C SER A 398 37.66 1.47 -17.22
N PRO A 399 37.73 1.30 -18.57
CA PRO A 399 36.73 1.81 -19.50
C PRO A 399 35.44 0.98 -19.50
N VAL A 400 34.37 1.54 -20.06
CA VAL A 400 33.12 0.80 -20.32
C VAL A 400 33.34 -0.22 -21.45
N ARG A 401 34.07 0.18 -22.49
CA ARG A 401 34.38 -0.63 -23.66
C ARG A 401 35.87 -0.51 -23.98
N THR A 402 36.41 -1.55 -24.58
CA THR A 402 37.77 -1.55 -25.14
C THR A 402 37.84 -0.65 -26.39
N GLU A 403 39.03 -0.36 -26.86
CA GLU A 403 39.23 0.38 -28.13
C GLU A 403 38.58 -0.32 -29.34
N SER A 404 38.45 -1.64 -29.32
CA SER A 404 37.77 -2.43 -30.36
C SER A 404 36.24 -2.35 -30.26
N GLY A 405 35.67 -1.68 -29.24
CA GLY A 405 34.23 -1.58 -29.00
C GLY A 405 33.61 -2.75 -28.19
N ALA A 406 34.40 -3.78 -27.85
CA ALA A 406 33.94 -4.87 -26.98
C ALA A 406 33.75 -4.40 -25.54
N TRP A 407 32.94 -5.10 -24.75
CA TRP A 407 32.83 -4.84 -23.32
C TRP A 407 34.16 -5.06 -22.63
N PHE A 408 34.52 -4.13 -21.73
CA PHE A 408 35.68 -4.36 -20.86
C PHE A 408 35.22 -5.23 -19.70
N GLU A 409 35.52 -6.51 -19.75
CA GLU A 409 35.17 -7.53 -18.75
C GLU A 409 36.40 -8.26 -18.22
N LYS A 410 36.39 -8.56 -16.93
CA LYS A 410 37.46 -9.33 -16.25
C LYS A 410 36.95 -10.74 -16.01
N THR A 411 37.24 -11.63 -16.95
CA THR A 411 36.75 -13.02 -16.94
C THR A 411 37.44 -13.90 -15.92
N ASP A 412 38.58 -13.47 -15.39
CA ASP A 412 39.35 -14.12 -14.33
C ASP A 412 38.82 -13.86 -12.92
N ARG A 413 37.91 -12.88 -12.76
CA ARG A 413 37.32 -12.53 -11.49
C ARG A 413 35.87 -13.05 -11.37
N SER A 414 35.60 -13.75 -10.28
CA SER A 414 34.26 -14.18 -9.95
C SER A 414 33.40 -13.00 -9.44
N GLN A 415 32.13 -12.93 -9.83
CA GLN A 415 31.18 -11.91 -9.35
C GLN A 415 31.69 -10.47 -9.58
N TYR A 416 32.31 -10.21 -10.71
CA TYR A 416 32.86 -8.93 -11.11
C TYR A 416 32.49 -8.67 -12.57
N VAL A 417 31.46 -7.89 -12.81
CA VAL A 417 30.86 -7.68 -14.12
C VAL A 417 30.66 -6.19 -14.36
N ASN A 418 30.91 -5.75 -15.58
CA ASN A 418 30.68 -4.38 -16.02
C ASN A 418 29.18 -4.07 -15.88
N PRO A 419 28.79 -3.05 -15.07
CA PRO A 419 27.38 -2.78 -14.80
C PRO A 419 26.60 -2.29 -16.03
N VAL A 420 27.27 -1.72 -17.03
CA VAL A 420 26.62 -1.29 -18.28
C VAL A 420 26.34 -2.51 -19.16
N SER A 421 27.28 -3.47 -19.26
CA SER A 421 27.04 -4.73 -19.99
C SER A 421 25.90 -5.54 -19.35
N LEU A 422 25.78 -5.53 -18.01
CA LEU A 422 24.66 -6.16 -17.33
C LEU A 422 23.30 -5.58 -17.75
N ILE A 423 23.25 -4.30 -18.12
CA ILE A 423 22.01 -3.65 -18.59
C ILE A 423 21.77 -3.95 -20.08
N GLU A 424 22.81 -3.87 -20.91
CA GLU A 424 22.66 -3.91 -22.36
C GLU A 424 22.59 -5.34 -22.92
N GLU A 425 23.26 -6.30 -22.24
CA GLU A 425 23.33 -7.70 -22.68
C GLU A 425 22.24 -8.59 -22.05
N ASN A 426 21.41 -8.02 -21.20
CA ASN A 426 20.38 -8.80 -20.53
C ASN A 426 19.01 -8.14 -20.62
N THR A 427 17.99 -8.95 -20.78
CA THR A 427 16.58 -8.54 -20.73
C THR A 427 15.89 -9.24 -19.57
N ASN A 428 15.08 -8.50 -18.81
CA ASN A 428 14.16 -9.06 -17.84
C ASN A 428 12.81 -8.34 -17.98
N TYR A 429 11.93 -8.93 -18.75
CA TYR A 429 10.63 -8.39 -19.11
C TYR A 429 9.50 -9.19 -18.46
N THR A 430 8.59 -8.48 -17.83
CA THR A 430 7.38 -9.07 -17.24
C THR A 430 6.13 -8.40 -17.80
N LYS A 431 5.15 -9.22 -18.17
CA LYS A 431 3.81 -8.77 -18.54
C LYS A 431 2.78 -9.47 -17.68
N SER A 432 2.03 -8.69 -16.89
CA SER A 432 0.91 -9.18 -16.09
C SER A 432 -0.40 -8.62 -16.62
N LYS A 433 -1.37 -9.49 -16.81
CA LYS A 433 -2.76 -9.13 -17.12
C LYS A 433 -3.61 -9.57 -15.94
N MET A 434 -4.47 -8.70 -15.46
CA MET A 434 -5.37 -9.00 -14.35
C MET A 434 -6.78 -8.52 -14.68
N ILE A 435 -7.76 -9.35 -14.38
CA ILE A 435 -9.18 -9.00 -14.46
C ILE A 435 -9.85 -9.38 -13.16
N GLN A 436 -10.75 -8.53 -12.69
CA GLN A 436 -11.62 -8.77 -11.56
C GLN A 436 -13.05 -8.41 -11.95
N ALA A 437 -13.97 -9.36 -11.77
CA ALA A 437 -15.40 -9.14 -11.90
C ALA A 437 -16.05 -9.36 -10.53
N HIS A 438 -16.97 -8.47 -10.15
CA HIS A 438 -17.73 -8.56 -8.91
C HIS A 438 -19.20 -8.21 -9.16
N ALA A 439 -20.08 -9.10 -8.80
CA ALA A 439 -21.52 -8.94 -8.86
C ALA A 439 -22.11 -9.03 -7.45
N LYS A 440 -22.95 -8.06 -7.11
CA LYS A 440 -23.64 -8.04 -5.83
C LYS A 440 -25.13 -7.83 -6.04
N VAL A 441 -25.94 -8.66 -5.38
CA VAL A 441 -27.41 -8.56 -5.38
C VAL A 441 -27.89 -8.50 -3.93
N GLY A 442 -28.62 -7.47 -3.60
CA GLY A 442 -29.27 -7.28 -2.30
C GLY A 442 -30.78 -7.23 -2.45
N TYR A 443 -31.52 -8.04 -1.71
CA TYR A 443 -32.98 -8.06 -1.70
C TYR A 443 -33.52 -7.80 -0.30
N LYS A 444 -34.35 -6.75 -0.17
CA LYS A 444 -35.06 -6.43 1.07
C LYS A 444 -36.28 -7.34 1.23
N ILE A 445 -36.13 -8.39 2.02
CA ILE A 445 -37.22 -9.31 2.37
C ILE A 445 -38.28 -8.55 3.18
N LEU A 446 -37.80 -7.78 4.16
CA LEU A 446 -38.60 -6.84 4.97
C LEU A 446 -37.89 -5.48 4.96
N PRO A 447 -38.57 -4.37 5.33
CA PRO A 447 -37.88 -3.07 5.41
C PRO A 447 -36.65 -3.06 6.29
N SER A 448 -36.58 -3.95 7.31
CA SER A 448 -35.47 -4.11 8.24
C SER A 448 -34.58 -5.32 7.93
N LEU A 449 -34.92 -6.18 6.97
CA LEU A 449 -34.21 -7.44 6.72
C LEU A 449 -33.80 -7.53 5.26
N THR A 450 -32.49 -7.55 5.01
CA THR A 450 -31.92 -7.61 3.67
C THR A 450 -31.05 -8.86 3.51
N TYR A 451 -31.26 -9.61 2.44
CA TYR A 451 -30.38 -10.70 2.02
C TYR A 451 -29.46 -10.24 0.90
N ASN A 452 -28.16 -10.50 1.00
CA ASN A 452 -27.17 -10.13 0.01
C ASN A 452 -26.41 -11.36 -0.47
N ILE A 453 -26.11 -11.39 -1.76
CA ILE A 453 -25.19 -12.33 -2.41
C ILE A 453 -24.13 -11.51 -3.13
N ASP A 454 -22.85 -11.81 -2.87
CA ASP A 454 -21.69 -11.22 -3.50
C ASP A 454 -20.89 -12.33 -4.20
N LEU A 455 -20.60 -12.17 -5.48
CA LEU A 455 -19.81 -13.11 -6.29
C LEU A 455 -18.61 -12.36 -6.87
N SER A 456 -17.42 -12.87 -6.65
CA SER A 456 -16.17 -12.29 -7.18
C SER A 456 -15.34 -13.33 -7.88
N LEU A 457 -14.79 -12.94 -9.04
CA LEU A 457 -13.78 -13.66 -9.78
C LEU A 457 -12.59 -12.74 -10.01
N GLN A 458 -11.39 -13.19 -9.69
CA GLN A 458 -10.14 -12.53 -10.04
C GLN A 458 -9.25 -13.53 -10.77
N ASN A 459 -8.72 -13.12 -11.92
CA ASN A 459 -7.78 -13.91 -12.70
C ASN A 459 -6.55 -13.06 -13.00
N ARG A 460 -5.37 -13.61 -12.78
CA ARG A 460 -4.08 -13.01 -13.11
C ARG A 460 -3.28 -13.93 -14.01
N GLN A 461 -2.87 -13.42 -15.16
CA GLN A 461 -1.92 -14.06 -16.05
C GLN A 461 -0.59 -13.30 -15.96
N TYR A 462 0.47 -14.01 -15.62
CA TYR A 462 1.82 -13.49 -15.44
C TYR A 462 2.74 -14.19 -16.42
N ASN A 463 3.44 -13.42 -17.25
CA ASN A 463 4.45 -13.91 -18.18
C ASN A 463 5.75 -13.17 -17.91
N ASN A 464 6.79 -13.90 -17.54
CA ASN A 464 8.16 -13.40 -17.41
C ASN A 464 9.02 -13.94 -18.55
N ALA A 465 9.86 -13.10 -19.10
CA ALA A 465 10.84 -13.44 -20.13
C ALA A 465 12.18 -12.81 -19.78
N GLN A 466 13.18 -13.63 -19.57
CA GLN A 466 14.57 -13.21 -19.39
C GLN A 466 15.39 -13.71 -20.58
N TYR A 467 16.31 -12.88 -21.02
CA TYR A 467 17.30 -13.25 -22.01
C TYR A 467 18.67 -12.72 -21.62
N TYR A 468 19.64 -13.55 -21.79
CA TYR A 468 21.07 -13.28 -21.61
C TYR A 468 21.75 -13.52 -22.95
N SER A 469 22.39 -12.51 -23.52
CA SER A 469 23.07 -12.64 -24.80
C SER A 469 24.30 -13.56 -24.70
N SER A 470 24.88 -13.92 -25.82
CA SER A 470 26.15 -14.68 -25.88
C SER A 470 27.32 -13.93 -25.22
N LEU A 471 27.24 -12.59 -25.16
CA LEU A 471 28.19 -11.70 -24.52
C LEU A 471 27.92 -11.49 -23.01
N SER A 472 26.81 -12.00 -22.51
CA SER A 472 26.43 -11.78 -21.11
C SER A 472 27.32 -12.57 -20.16
N MET A 473 28.01 -11.87 -19.28
CA MET A 473 28.78 -12.47 -18.20
C MET A 473 27.90 -13.17 -17.14
N ALA A 474 26.60 -12.81 -17.06
CA ALA A 474 25.66 -13.45 -16.15
C ALA A 474 25.24 -14.87 -16.61
N ALA A 475 25.40 -15.20 -17.88
CA ALA A 475 25.17 -16.53 -18.46
C ALA A 475 26.44 -17.04 -19.18
N ARG A 476 27.59 -16.76 -18.60
CA ARG A 476 28.92 -17.14 -19.15
C ARG A 476 28.96 -18.62 -19.56
N ASN A 477 29.51 -18.90 -20.72
CA ASN A 477 29.69 -20.25 -21.32
C ASN A 477 28.34 -20.92 -21.72
N GLN A 478 27.23 -20.18 -21.78
CA GLN A 478 25.93 -20.72 -22.21
C GLN A 478 25.54 -20.31 -23.64
N ASN A 479 26.36 -19.48 -24.31
CA ASN A 479 26.16 -19.01 -25.67
C ASN A 479 24.73 -18.54 -25.93
N GLY A 480 24.25 -17.59 -25.10
CA GLY A 480 22.86 -17.17 -25.04
C GLY A 480 22.00 -18.08 -24.16
N LYS A 481 21.14 -17.46 -23.36
CA LYS A 481 20.21 -18.15 -22.45
C LYS A 481 18.89 -17.43 -22.39
N SER A 482 17.78 -18.18 -22.43
CA SER A 482 16.45 -17.66 -22.19
C SER A 482 15.78 -18.39 -21.03
N ILE A 483 15.02 -17.64 -20.23
CA ILE A 483 14.13 -18.19 -19.21
C ILE A 483 12.75 -17.60 -19.47
N ARG A 484 11.75 -18.46 -19.66
CA ARG A 484 10.37 -18.04 -19.83
C ARG A 484 9.46 -18.73 -18.84
N ALA A 485 8.68 -17.95 -18.10
CA ALA A 485 7.64 -18.47 -17.23
C ALA A 485 6.28 -17.92 -17.65
N ALA A 486 5.28 -18.78 -17.64
CA ALA A 486 3.87 -18.44 -17.84
C ALA A 486 3.07 -19.04 -16.69
N VAL A 487 2.36 -18.21 -15.93
CA VAL A 487 1.66 -18.60 -14.72
C VAL A 487 0.29 -17.94 -14.69
N GLU A 488 -0.71 -18.68 -14.25
CA GLU A 488 -2.06 -18.20 -14.00
C GLU A 488 -2.44 -18.40 -12.53
N ASP A 489 -3.06 -17.37 -11.94
CA ASP A 489 -3.69 -17.43 -10.64
C ASP A 489 -5.17 -17.09 -10.80
N GLU A 490 -6.05 -17.90 -10.24
CA GLU A 490 -7.47 -17.67 -10.23
C GLU A 490 -8.01 -17.67 -8.80
N ARG A 491 -8.86 -16.71 -8.47
CA ARG A 491 -9.53 -16.63 -7.18
C ARG A 491 -11.02 -16.43 -7.35
N LYS A 492 -11.81 -17.30 -6.72
CA LYS A 492 -13.28 -17.26 -6.70
C LYS A 492 -13.75 -17.06 -5.26
N ILE A 493 -14.67 -16.12 -5.07
CA ILE A 493 -15.28 -15.85 -3.77
C ILE A 493 -16.78 -15.79 -3.95
N MET A 494 -17.51 -16.46 -3.05
CA MET A 494 -18.95 -16.34 -2.89
C MET A 494 -19.25 -15.98 -1.44
N GLU A 495 -19.96 -14.88 -1.23
CA GLU A 495 -20.40 -14.46 0.08
C GLU A 495 -21.89 -14.25 0.11
N MET A 496 -22.54 -14.78 1.15
CA MET A 496 -23.97 -14.63 1.40
C MET A 496 -24.16 -14.10 2.81
N ASN A 497 -24.99 -13.09 2.95
CA ASN A 497 -25.30 -12.55 4.27
C ASN A 497 -26.74 -12.07 4.40
N LEU A 498 -27.23 -12.17 5.63
CA LEU A 498 -28.50 -11.64 6.07
C LEU A 498 -28.24 -10.51 7.05
N SER A 499 -28.69 -9.31 6.74
CA SER A 499 -28.56 -8.13 7.58
C SER A 499 -29.92 -7.65 8.08
N PHE A 500 -30.00 -7.40 9.38
CA PHE A 500 -31.18 -6.85 10.06
C PHE A 500 -30.81 -5.52 10.71
N ASP A 501 -31.58 -4.45 10.42
CA ASP A 501 -31.37 -3.11 10.95
C ASP A 501 -32.70 -2.51 11.36
N ARG A 502 -32.84 -2.16 12.66
CA ARG A 502 -34.05 -1.57 13.19
C ARG A 502 -33.78 -0.66 14.39
N THR A 503 -34.51 0.43 14.45
CA THR A 503 -34.62 1.30 15.65
C THR A 503 -35.93 1.03 16.36
N PHE A 504 -35.89 0.81 17.66
CA PHE A 504 -37.04 0.58 18.53
C PHE A 504 -37.14 1.75 19.50
N GLY A 505 -38.34 2.37 19.60
CA GLY A 505 -38.63 3.43 20.55
C GLY A 505 -37.68 4.64 20.43
N ASP A 506 -37.16 4.92 19.20
CA ASP A 506 -36.26 6.01 18.84
C ASP A 506 -34.90 6.03 19.55
N VAL A 507 -34.71 5.28 20.63
CA VAL A 507 -33.49 5.24 21.44
C VAL A 507 -32.68 3.93 21.33
N HIS A 508 -33.31 2.83 20.92
CA HIS A 508 -32.64 1.53 20.79
C HIS A 508 -32.34 1.22 19.32
N LYS A 509 -31.12 1.41 18.89
CA LYS A 509 -30.69 1.00 17.55
C LYS A 509 -30.05 -0.38 17.62
N PHE A 510 -30.62 -1.32 16.88
CA PHE A 510 -30.12 -2.68 16.81
C PHE A 510 -29.81 -3.07 15.37
N SER A 511 -28.59 -3.60 15.11
CA SER A 511 -28.28 -4.23 13.85
C SER A 511 -27.62 -5.57 14.07
N ALA A 512 -27.95 -6.56 13.23
CA ALA A 512 -27.39 -7.89 13.24
C ALA A 512 -27.04 -8.34 11.83
N LEU A 513 -25.96 -9.08 11.71
CA LEU A 513 -25.47 -9.65 10.46
C LEU A 513 -25.12 -11.12 10.71
N ALA A 514 -25.56 -12.02 9.85
CA ALA A 514 -25.13 -13.41 9.80
C ALA A 514 -24.74 -13.76 8.37
N GLY A 515 -23.64 -14.48 8.17
CA GLY A 515 -23.17 -14.74 6.82
C GLY A 515 -22.33 -16.01 6.70
N TYR A 516 -22.17 -16.39 5.44
CA TYR A 516 -21.37 -17.52 4.96
C TYR A 516 -20.46 -17.04 3.85
N SER A 517 -19.21 -17.49 3.82
CA SER A 517 -18.25 -17.22 2.76
C SER A 517 -17.58 -18.50 2.30
N TRP A 518 -17.45 -18.66 1.00
CA TRP A 518 -16.67 -19.69 0.35
C TRP A 518 -15.64 -19.05 -0.57
N GLU A 519 -14.40 -19.53 -0.51
CA GLU A 519 -13.28 -19.04 -1.31
C GLU A 519 -12.47 -20.21 -1.84
N GLU A 520 -12.06 -20.11 -3.11
CA GLU A 520 -11.12 -21.01 -3.76
C GLU A 520 -10.07 -20.19 -4.49
N ASN A 521 -8.81 -20.48 -4.19
CA ASN A 521 -7.65 -19.87 -4.84
C ASN A 521 -6.85 -20.98 -5.53
N ASN A 522 -6.75 -20.90 -6.84
CA ASN A 522 -5.87 -21.70 -7.67
C ASN A 522 -4.63 -20.84 -7.97
N ASN A 523 -3.49 -21.21 -7.45
CA ASN A 523 -2.25 -20.47 -7.59
C ASN A 523 -1.22 -21.30 -8.35
N ASN A 524 -0.30 -20.60 -9.04
CA ASN A 524 0.87 -21.18 -9.70
C ASN A 524 0.53 -22.22 -10.77
N ASP A 525 -0.62 -22.09 -11.47
CA ASP A 525 -0.91 -22.92 -12.64
C ASP A 525 -0.04 -22.46 -13.82
N GLY A 526 1.08 -23.16 -14.03
CA GLY A 526 2.02 -22.71 -15.03
C GLY A 526 3.28 -23.56 -15.17
N PHE A 527 4.23 -23.00 -15.91
CA PHE A 527 5.52 -23.65 -16.18
C PHE A 527 6.64 -22.61 -16.37
N GLN A 528 7.86 -23.09 -16.27
CA GLN A 528 9.09 -22.37 -16.65
C GLN A 528 9.88 -23.20 -17.66
N LEU A 529 10.33 -22.54 -18.74
CA LEU A 529 11.21 -23.09 -19.76
C LEU A 529 12.53 -22.35 -19.69
N THR A 530 13.64 -23.09 -19.58
CA THR A 530 14.99 -22.57 -19.70
C THR A 530 15.62 -23.16 -20.97
N THR A 531 16.21 -22.29 -21.79
CA THR A 531 16.89 -22.71 -23.03
C THR A 531 18.24 -22.00 -23.13
N SER A 532 19.22 -22.63 -23.76
CA SER A 532 20.55 -22.07 -23.98
C SER A 532 21.19 -22.59 -25.25
N ASP A 533 22.33 -22.01 -25.60
CA ASP A 533 23.09 -22.30 -26.79
C ASP A 533 22.31 -21.94 -28.07
N TYR A 534 22.18 -20.64 -28.30
CA TYR A 534 21.51 -20.04 -29.44
C TYR A 534 22.47 -19.78 -30.59
N TYR A 535 21.98 -19.91 -31.83
CA TYR A 535 22.75 -19.55 -33.05
C TYR A 535 22.94 -18.02 -33.18
N ASP A 536 21.97 -17.24 -32.71
CA ASP A 536 21.94 -15.79 -32.89
C ASP A 536 21.16 -15.14 -31.72
N ASP A 537 21.76 -14.12 -31.10
CA ASP A 537 21.17 -13.33 -30.03
C ASP A 537 19.90 -12.56 -30.48
N GLY A 538 19.74 -12.30 -31.78
CA GLY A 538 18.54 -11.67 -32.35
C GLY A 538 17.26 -12.49 -32.15
N LEU A 539 17.38 -13.81 -31.94
CA LEU A 539 16.25 -14.68 -31.58
C LEU A 539 15.72 -14.38 -30.19
N SER A 540 16.60 -13.99 -29.27
CA SER A 540 16.28 -13.61 -27.91
C SER A 540 15.33 -14.65 -27.24
N TYR A 541 14.44 -14.23 -26.38
CA TYR A 541 13.39 -15.07 -25.80
C TYR A 541 12.19 -15.32 -26.71
N TYR A 542 12.19 -14.78 -27.94
CA TYR A 542 11.04 -14.88 -28.85
C TYR A 542 10.89 -16.26 -29.45
N ASN A 543 12.00 -16.96 -29.70
CA ASN A 543 11.98 -18.29 -30.28
C ASN A 543 12.88 -19.29 -29.51
N PRO A 544 12.43 -19.76 -28.34
CA PRO A 544 13.21 -20.70 -27.52
C PRO A 544 13.42 -22.08 -28.19
N GLY A 545 12.62 -22.43 -29.18
CA GLY A 545 12.76 -23.68 -29.94
C GLY A 545 13.98 -23.74 -30.86
N MET A 546 14.70 -22.61 -31.06
CA MET A 546 15.94 -22.55 -31.84
C MET A 546 17.21 -22.69 -30.98
N ALA A 547 17.08 -22.96 -29.69
CA ALA A 547 18.18 -23.26 -28.81
C ALA A 547 18.57 -24.75 -28.90
N ASN A 548 19.87 -25.05 -28.81
CA ASN A 548 20.34 -26.43 -28.84
C ASN A 548 20.06 -27.17 -27.51
N VAL A 549 19.99 -26.43 -26.39
CA VAL A 549 19.70 -27.01 -25.07
C VAL A 549 18.35 -26.51 -24.57
N VAL A 550 17.48 -27.43 -24.24
CA VAL A 550 16.13 -27.15 -23.70
C VAL A 550 15.98 -27.87 -22.36
N ASP A 551 15.71 -27.12 -21.31
CA ASP A 551 15.41 -27.65 -19.98
C ASP A 551 14.02 -27.15 -19.53
N ILE A 552 13.10 -28.09 -19.37
CA ILE A 552 11.74 -27.82 -18.90
C ILE A 552 11.70 -28.12 -17.41
N LEU A 553 11.87 -27.08 -16.61
CA LEU A 553 11.71 -27.13 -15.16
C LEU A 553 10.22 -26.91 -14.77
N GLY A 554 9.31 -27.54 -15.55
CA GLY A 554 7.91 -27.19 -15.50
C GLY A 554 7.22 -27.45 -14.20
N PHE A 555 7.36 -28.64 -13.69
CA PHE A 555 6.53 -29.07 -12.55
C PHE A 555 7.26 -29.04 -11.20
N GLY A 556 8.51 -28.56 -11.15
CA GLY A 556 9.26 -28.40 -9.91
C GLY A 556 9.08 -27.04 -9.24
N ASN A 557 8.94 -25.96 -10.01
CA ASN A 557 8.87 -24.58 -9.52
C ASN A 557 7.46 -23.95 -9.61
N TYR A 558 6.65 -24.42 -10.56
CA TYR A 558 5.27 -23.97 -10.75
C TYR A 558 4.36 -25.20 -10.77
N TYR A 559 3.54 -25.34 -9.74
CA TYR A 559 2.58 -26.44 -9.62
C TYR A 559 1.24 -25.86 -9.14
N LEU A 560 0.17 -26.35 -9.72
CA LEU A 560 -1.17 -25.95 -9.33
C LEU A 560 -1.42 -26.24 -7.86
N SER A 561 -1.74 -25.22 -7.12
CA SER A 561 -2.02 -25.26 -5.69
C SER A 561 -3.40 -24.68 -5.42
N THR A 562 -4.36 -25.52 -5.03
CA THR A 562 -5.75 -25.14 -4.75
C THR A 562 -5.97 -24.97 -3.25
N LEU A 563 -6.09 -23.72 -2.80
CA LEU A 563 -6.46 -23.38 -1.42
C LEU A 563 -7.96 -23.11 -1.33
N ARG A 564 -8.64 -23.85 -0.42
CA ARG A 564 -10.06 -23.66 -0.14
C ARG A 564 -10.27 -23.16 1.29
N MET A 565 -11.17 -22.17 1.40
CA MET A 565 -11.57 -21.62 2.70
C MET A 565 -13.09 -21.51 2.78
N ILE A 566 -13.64 -21.90 3.93
CA ILE A 566 -15.05 -21.74 4.26
C ILE A 566 -15.16 -20.98 5.57
N SER A 567 -16.11 -20.06 5.65
CA SER A 567 -16.30 -19.27 6.85
C SER A 567 -17.78 -19.04 7.18
N VAL A 568 -18.07 -19.07 8.48
CA VAL A 568 -19.38 -18.66 9.01
C VAL A 568 -19.15 -17.53 10.00
N TYR A 569 -19.94 -16.47 9.92
CA TYR A 569 -19.75 -15.31 10.78
C TYR A 569 -21.06 -14.66 11.20
N GLY A 570 -21.00 -13.99 12.36
CA GLY A 570 -22.08 -13.18 12.87
C GLY A 570 -21.57 -11.93 13.58
N ARG A 571 -22.32 -10.84 13.49
CA ARG A 571 -22.05 -9.58 14.19
C ARG A 571 -23.36 -8.98 14.70
N VAL A 572 -23.31 -8.43 15.88
CA VAL A 572 -24.40 -7.66 16.49
C VAL A 572 -23.86 -6.31 16.92
N ASN A 573 -24.58 -5.25 16.58
CA ASN A 573 -24.34 -3.91 17.08
C ASN A 573 -25.60 -3.41 17.78
N TYR A 574 -25.40 -2.75 18.92
CA TYR A 574 -26.46 -2.16 19.68
C TYR A 574 -26.06 -0.76 20.17
N ALA A 575 -26.93 0.21 20.01
CA ALA A 575 -26.74 1.55 20.54
C ALA A 575 -27.97 1.98 21.34
N TYR A 576 -27.74 2.44 22.57
CA TYR A 576 -28.75 3.01 23.45
C TYR A 576 -28.57 4.53 23.52
N ASP A 577 -29.63 5.25 23.14
CA ASP A 577 -29.74 6.72 23.16
C ASP A 577 -28.53 7.44 22.48
N ASN A 578 -27.90 6.80 21.50
CA ASN A 578 -26.63 7.24 20.90
C ASN A 578 -25.47 7.47 21.89
N LYS A 579 -25.62 7.07 23.16
CA LYS A 579 -24.63 7.25 24.24
C LYS A 579 -23.78 6.03 24.46
N TYR A 580 -24.41 4.86 24.60
CA TYR A 580 -23.76 3.59 24.90
C TYR A 580 -23.82 2.70 23.67
N LEU A 581 -22.67 2.37 23.17
CA LEU A 581 -22.50 1.59 21.94
C LEU A 581 -21.84 0.26 22.27
N PHE A 582 -22.33 -0.81 21.69
CA PHE A 582 -21.84 -2.15 21.89
C PHE A 582 -21.76 -2.91 20.56
N GLN A 583 -20.69 -3.67 20.35
CA GLN A 583 -20.51 -4.57 19.21
C GLN A 583 -19.96 -5.91 19.67
N ALA A 584 -20.49 -6.99 19.14
CA ALA A 584 -19.94 -8.33 19.27
C ALA A 584 -19.87 -9.00 17.90
N THR A 585 -18.75 -9.68 17.61
CA THR A 585 -18.54 -10.41 16.36
C THR A 585 -17.96 -11.78 16.68
N VAL A 586 -18.42 -12.78 15.95
CA VAL A 586 -17.82 -14.12 15.95
C VAL A 586 -17.65 -14.58 14.50
N ARG A 587 -16.50 -15.13 14.18
CA ARG A 587 -16.23 -15.76 12.90
C ARG A 587 -15.52 -17.09 13.12
N ARG A 588 -15.91 -18.11 12.35
CA ARG A 588 -15.27 -19.41 12.33
C ARG A 588 -14.82 -19.73 10.91
N ASP A 589 -13.52 -19.91 10.74
CA ASP A 589 -12.87 -20.19 9.46
C ASP A 589 -12.33 -21.61 9.44
N GLY A 590 -12.48 -22.28 8.29
CA GLY A 590 -11.86 -23.55 7.96
C GLY A 590 -11.02 -23.43 6.70
N SER A 591 -9.79 -23.93 6.70
CA SER A 591 -8.87 -23.87 5.58
C SER A 591 -8.20 -25.20 5.28
N SER A 592 -7.98 -25.49 3.99
CA SER A 592 -7.28 -26.67 3.51
C SER A 592 -5.76 -26.65 3.74
N ALA A 593 -5.18 -25.49 4.10
CA ALA A 593 -3.73 -25.33 4.31
C ALA A 593 -3.25 -25.86 5.67
N PHE A 594 -4.13 -25.94 6.66
CA PHE A 594 -3.76 -26.34 8.00
C PHE A 594 -3.85 -27.86 8.21
N GLY A 595 -3.22 -28.33 9.28
CA GLY A 595 -3.16 -29.72 9.65
C GLY A 595 -4.55 -30.33 9.81
N ALA A 596 -4.67 -31.64 9.55
CA ALA A 596 -5.95 -32.34 9.54
C ALA A 596 -6.72 -32.16 10.85
N ASN A 597 -6.00 -32.08 11.99
CA ASN A 597 -6.56 -31.94 13.32
C ASN A 597 -7.00 -30.51 13.67
N ASN A 598 -6.50 -29.46 12.92
CA ASN A 598 -6.68 -28.04 13.27
C ASN A 598 -7.16 -27.19 12.09
N ARG A 599 -7.95 -27.75 11.18
CA ARG A 599 -8.46 -27.01 10.00
C ARG A 599 -9.35 -25.83 10.35
N TRP A 600 -10.01 -25.85 11.51
CA TRP A 600 -10.99 -24.84 11.92
C TRP A 600 -10.48 -24.01 13.09
N ALA A 601 -10.68 -22.68 13.02
CA ALA A 601 -10.45 -21.77 14.12
C ALA A 601 -11.62 -20.80 14.30
N THR A 602 -11.79 -20.29 15.53
CA THR A 602 -12.84 -19.34 15.89
C THR A 602 -12.23 -18.04 16.38
N PHE A 603 -12.74 -16.91 15.89
CA PHE A 603 -12.25 -15.56 16.11
C PHE A 603 -13.37 -14.68 16.71
N PRO A 604 -13.51 -14.61 18.04
CA PRO A 604 -14.47 -13.76 18.72
C PRO A 604 -13.92 -12.36 18.93
N SER A 605 -14.81 -11.35 18.97
CA SER A 605 -14.49 -10.01 19.42
C SER A 605 -15.67 -9.30 20.08
N ILE A 606 -15.35 -8.37 20.98
CA ILE A 606 -16.30 -7.54 21.69
C ILE A 606 -15.74 -6.13 21.80
N SER A 607 -16.57 -5.12 21.64
CA SER A 607 -16.19 -3.72 21.88
C SER A 607 -17.35 -2.90 22.38
N GLY A 608 -17.03 -1.86 23.12
CA GLY A 608 -17.99 -0.87 23.60
C GLY A 608 -17.46 0.55 23.46
N ALA A 609 -18.37 1.51 23.38
CA ALA A 609 -18.02 2.91 23.43
C ALA A 609 -19.05 3.69 24.25
N TRP A 610 -18.55 4.68 24.97
CA TRP A 610 -19.34 5.61 25.75
C TRP A 610 -19.12 7.03 25.24
N ARG A 611 -20.19 7.63 24.69
CA ARG A 611 -20.16 9.02 24.22
C ARG A 611 -20.44 9.95 25.40
N LEU A 612 -19.38 10.33 26.08
CA LEU A 612 -19.42 11.20 27.24
C LEU A 612 -20.02 12.59 26.91
N SER A 613 -19.80 13.08 25.68
CA SER A 613 -20.36 14.38 25.22
C SER A 613 -21.88 14.42 25.20
N GLU A 614 -22.56 13.26 25.15
CA GLU A 614 -24.02 13.18 25.19
C GLU A 614 -24.58 13.14 26.63
N GLU A 615 -23.73 13.00 27.64
CA GLU A 615 -24.13 13.05 29.06
C GLU A 615 -24.31 14.51 29.51
N SER A 616 -25.33 14.78 30.32
CA SER A 616 -25.66 16.13 30.76
C SER A 616 -24.48 16.81 31.46
N PHE A 617 -23.75 16.08 32.32
CA PHE A 617 -22.62 16.63 33.08
C PHE A 617 -21.44 17.07 32.24
N ILE A 618 -21.24 16.50 31.03
CA ILE A 618 -20.21 16.95 30.05
C ILE A 618 -20.80 17.98 29.10
N ARG A 619 -22.03 17.73 28.60
CA ARG A 619 -22.70 18.63 27.65
C ARG A 619 -22.91 20.03 28.23
N ASP A 620 -23.26 20.12 29.50
CA ASP A 620 -23.53 21.39 30.19
C ASP A 620 -22.26 22.20 30.42
N MET A 621 -21.07 21.59 30.36
CA MET A 621 -19.78 22.27 30.40
C MET A 621 -19.51 23.12 29.15
N ASN A 622 -20.16 22.84 28.02
CA ASN A 622 -19.98 23.51 26.71
C ASN A 622 -18.51 23.63 26.24
N PHE A 623 -17.64 22.70 26.67
CA PHE A 623 -16.23 22.71 26.36
C PHE A 623 -15.88 21.69 25.27
N PHE A 624 -16.51 20.50 25.32
CA PHE A 624 -16.29 19.43 24.34
C PHE A 624 -17.39 19.42 23.28
N ASP A 625 -16.99 19.42 22.01
CA ASP A 625 -17.89 19.18 20.88
C ASP A 625 -18.14 17.68 20.67
N ASP A 626 -17.14 16.83 20.94
CA ASP A 626 -17.24 15.38 21.03
C ASP A 626 -16.23 14.85 22.06
N LEU A 627 -16.66 13.88 22.85
CA LEU A 627 -15.82 13.15 23.79
C LEU A 627 -16.34 11.73 23.92
N LYS A 628 -15.52 10.74 23.48
CA LYS A 628 -15.91 9.34 23.43
C LYS A 628 -14.79 8.44 23.91
N LEU A 629 -15.09 7.56 24.88
CA LEU A 629 -14.24 6.46 25.32
C LEU A 629 -14.57 5.20 24.55
N ARG A 630 -13.57 4.43 24.17
CA ARG A 630 -13.71 3.15 23.47
C ARG A 630 -12.84 2.09 24.13
N ALA A 631 -13.35 0.88 24.22
CA ALA A 631 -12.61 -0.30 24.66
C ALA A 631 -13.03 -1.50 23.81
N GLY A 632 -12.06 -2.30 23.38
CA GLY A 632 -12.33 -3.49 22.59
C GLY A 632 -11.29 -4.57 22.82
N TYR A 633 -11.73 -5.82 22.81
CA TYR A 633 -10.89 -7.01 22.79
C TYR A 633 -11.37 -7.95 21.70
N GLY A 634 -10.41 -8.53 20.97
CA GLY A 634 -10.74 -9.53 19.96
C GLY A 634 -9.58 -10.42 19.62
N VAL A 635 -9.91 -11.54 18.99
CA VAL A 635 -8.95 -12.51 18.47
C VAL A 635 -9.09 -12.56 16.96
N SER A 636 -7.97 -12.48 16.26
CA SER A 636 -7.85 -12.68 14.81
C SER A 636 -6.80 -13.74 14.51
N GLY A 637 -6.80 -14.25 13.28
CA GLY A 637 -5.81 -15.21 12.81
C GLY A 637 -4.96 -14.66 11.66
N ASN A 638 -3.93 -15.42 11.28
CA ASN A 638 -3.09 -15.13 10.13
C ASN A 638 -2.97 -16.34 9.22
N SER A 639 -3.73 -16.32 8.11
CA SER A 639 -3.71 -17.35 7.07
C SER A 639 -3.05 -16.89 5.77
N LEU A 640 -2.49 -15.68 5.73
CA LEU A 640 -1.84 -15.14 4.55
C LEU A 640 -0.47 -15.78 4.31
N GLY A 641 -0.06 -15.92 3.05
CA GLY A 641 1.25 -16.45 2.68
C GLY A 641 1.43 -17.94 2.98
N PHE A 642 0.35 -18.73 3.10
CA PHE A 642 0.42 -20.19 3.20
C PHE A 642 0.26 -20.88 1.85
N ASP A 643 1.11 -21.85 1.63
CA ASP A 643 0.94 -22.87 0.63
C ASP A 643 -0.02 -23.97 1.15
N VAL A 644 -0.87 -24.51 0.31
CA VAL A 644 -1.80 -25.61 0.66
C VAL A 644 -1.07 -26.87 1.15
N PHE A 645 0.21 -27.03 0.83
CA PHE A 645 1.04 -28.17 1.23
C PHE A 645 1.84 -27.91 2.52
N THR A 646 1.67 -26.78 3.18
CA THR A 646 2.46 -26.39 4.37
C THR A 646 2.39 -27.45 5.48
N ALA A 647 1.22 -28.07 5.67
CA ALA A 647 1.03 -29.14 6.66
C ALA A 647 1.27 -30.57 6.12
N ARG A 648 1.67 -30.70 4.84
CA ARG A 648 1.75 -32.00 4.15
C ARG A 648 3.18 -32.38 3.84
N GLN A 649 3.41 -33.69 3.73
CA GLN A 649 4.64 -34.23 3.16
C GLN A 649 4.71 -33.85 1.68
N VAL A 650 5.84 -33.29 1.25
CA VAL A 650 6.11 -32.96 -0.15
C VAL A 650 7.39 -33.67 -0.60
N TYR A 651 7.34 -34.31 -1.74
CA TYR A 651 8.48 -34.89 -2.41
C TYR A 651 8.76 -34.13 -3.70
N GLY A 652 10.02 -34.01 -4.08
CA GLY A 652 10.44 -33.38 -5.33
C GLY A 652 11.68 -34.07 -5.92
N ALA A 653 11.89 -33.81 -7.20
CA ALA A 653 13.09 -34.29 -7.89
C ALA A 653 14.31 -33.57 -7.33
N THR A 654 15.38 -34.30 -7.12
CA THR A 654 16.68 -33.77 -6.72
C THR A 654 17.56 -33.50 -7.95
N SER A 655 18.69 -32.82 -7.73
CA SER A 655 19.77 -32.70 -8.73
C SER A 655 20.56 -33.99 -8.90
N SER A 656 20.35 -35.00 -8.05
CA SER A 656 21.01 -36.27 -8.14
C SER A 656 20.27 -37.22 -9.08
N PHE A 657 21.06 -38.01 -9.80
CA PHE A 657 20.54 -39.00 -10.74
C PHE A 657 20.93 -40.38 -10.26
N TYR A 658 20.07 -41.35 -10.52
CA TYR A 658 20.37 -42.77 -10.47
C TYR A 658 20.50 -43.28 -11.90
N THR A 659 21.67 -43.76 -12.31
CA THR A 659 21.86 -44.35 -13.61
C THR A 659 21.41 -45.81 -13.54
N ASP A 660 20.40 -46.17 -14.32
CA ASP A 660 19.87 -47.53 -14.37
C ASP A 660 20.84 -48.49 -15.09
N ALA A 661 20.51 -49.79 -15.12
CA ALA A 661 21.34 -50.83 -15.73
C ALA A 661 21.45 -50.66 -17.28
N PHE A 662 20.65 -49.80 -17.87
CA PHE A 662 20.65 -49.50 -19.31
C PHE A 662 21.38 -48.19 -19.62
N GLY A 663 21.97 -47.51 -18.62
CA GLY A 663 22.67 -46.26 -18.80
C GLY A 663 21.76 -45.01 -18.81
N ASN A 664 20.51 -45.13 -18.44
CA ASN A 664 19.60 -43.97 -18.35
C ASN A 664 19.71 -43.29 -17.00
N ASP A 665 19.84 -41.98 -17.01
CA ASP A 665 19.83 -41.16 -15.80
C ASP A 665 18.40 -40.86 -15.36
N LEU A 666 18.01 -41.47 -14.23
CA LEU A 666 16.69 -41.26 -13.60
C LEU A 666 16.86 -40.28 -12.44
N ARG A 667 16.08 -39.22 -12.42
CA ARG A 667 16.07 -38.26 -11.30
C ARG A 667 15.61 -38.94 -10.03
N THR A 668 16.35 -38.76 -8.94
CA THR A 668 15.92 -39.26 -7.63
C THR A 668 14.92 -38.32 -7.00
N LEU A 669 14.04 -38.87 -6.17
CA LEU A 669 13.07 -38.13 -5.38
C LEU A 669 13.53 -38.04 -3.91
N ALA A 670 13.42 -36.87 -3.33
CA ALA A 670 13.65 -36.66 -1.91
C ALA A 670 12.50 -35.88 -1.27
N ALA A 671 12.38 -35.99 0.05
CA ALA A 671 11.46 -35.16 0.81
C ALA A 671 11.94 -33.71 0.76
N LEU A 672 11.04 -32.80 0.41
CA LEU A 672 11.26 -31.35 0.43
C LEU A 672 10.63 -30.69 1.66
N ARG A 673 9.72 -31.37 2.33
CA ARG A 673 9.02 -30.90 3.53
C ARG A 673 8.51 -32.07 4.34
N ASN A 674 8.51 -31.95 5.66
CA ASN A 674 7.86 -32.90 6.57
C ASN A 674 6.38 -32.55 6.77
N SER A 675 5.55 -33.57 7.00
CA SER A 675 4.15 -33.39 7.36
C SER A 675 3.99 -32.95 8.82
N ASN A 676 3.02 -32.08 9.08
CA ASN A 676 2.59 -31.74 10.43
C ASN A 676 1.04 -31.70 10.50
N PRO A 677 0.38 -32.80 10.89
CA PRO A 677 -1.09 -32.87 11.00
C PRO A 677 -1.64 -31.97 12.11
N ASP A 678 -0.80 -31.54 13.06
CA ASP A 678 -1.16 -30.69 14.19
C ASP A 678 -0.90 -29.21 13.94
N LEU A 679 -0.42 -28.83 12.73
CA LEU A 679 -0.21 -27.45 12.36
C LEU A 679 -1.54 -26.66 12.50
N ARG A 680 -1.52 -25.59 13.31
CA ARG A 680 -2.67 -24.79 13.64
C ARG A 680 -2.46 -23.32 13.29
N TRP A 681 -3.51 -22.55 13.41
CA TRP A 681 -3.56 -21.13 13.11
C TRP A 681 -2.71 -20.31 14.10
N GLU A 682 -1.98 -19.32 13.60
CA GLU A 682 -1.49 -18.22 14.44
C GLU A 682 -2.68 -17.44 14.98
N ARG A 683 -2.67 -17.09 16.26
CA ARG A 683 -3.75 -16.39 16.95
C ARG A 683 -3.25 -15.10 17.55
N THR A 684 -3.86 -13.99 17.16
CA THR A 684 -3.54 -12.66 17.67
C THR A 684 -4.68 -12.15 18.53
N GLY A 685 -4.47 -12.08 19.84
CA GLY A 685 -5.35 -11.39 20.78
C GLY A 685 -4.93 -9.92 20.90
N MET A 686 -5.89 -8.99 20.86
CA MET A 686 -5.60 -7.55 20.96
C MET A 686 -6.60 -6.85 21.87
N LEU A 687 -6.09 -6.17 22.90
CA LEU A 687 -6.80 -5.16 23.67
C LEU A 687 -6.52 -3.78 23.06
N ASN A 688 -7.57 -2.99 22.85
CA ASN A 688 -7.46 -1.61 22.37
C ASN A 688 -8.31 -0.68 23.24
N LEU A 689 -7.70 0.40 23.75
CA LEU A 689 -8.37 1.48 24.49
C LEU A 689 -8.22 2.77 23.70
N GLY A 690 -9.29 3.51 23.51
CA GLY A 690 -9.28 4.74 22.71
C GLY A 690 -10.05 5.88 23.37
N LEU A 691 -9.53 7.08 23.18
CA LEU A 691 -10.18 8.34 23.53
C LEU A 691 -10.28 9.19 22.27
N ASP A 692 -11.52 9.47 21.82
CA ASP A 692 -11.79 10.44 20.77
C ASP A 692 -12.27 11.74 21.41
N PHE A 693 -11.74 12.87 20.92
CA PHE A 693 -12.09 14.18 21.44
C PHE A 693 -12.17 15.24 20.33
N ALA A 694 -13.06 16.21 20.54
CA ALA A 694 -13.12 17.42 19.73
C ALA A 694 -13.56 18.60 20.61
N PHE A 695 -12.97 19.76 20.38
CA PHE A 695 -13.32 21.01 21.06
C PHE A 695 -13.01 22.24 20.19
N LEU A 696 -13.34 23.46 20.71
CA LEU A 696 -13.22 24.72 19.98
C LEU A 696 -14.04 24.75 18.69
N HIS A 697 -15.29 24.25 18.73
CA HIS A 697 -16.18 24.13 17.57
C HIS A 697 -15.56 23.28 16.46
N ASN A 698 -15.07 22.10 16.83
CA ASN A 698 -14.35 21.14 15.99
C ASN A 698 -13.07 21.68 15.32
N ARG A 699 -12.50 22.78 15.86
CA ARG A 699 -11.23 23.32 15.35
C ARG A 699 -10.00 22.52 15.82
N LEU A 700 -10.12 21.81 16.93
CA LEU A 700 -9.13 20.85 17.40
C LEU A 700 -9.82 19.54 17.70
N SER A 701 -9.41 18.48 17.02
CA SER A 701 -9.92 17.12 17.23
C SER A 701 -8.79 16.11 17.20
N GLY A 702 -8.99 14.95 17.84
CA GLY A 702 -7.97 13.94 17.86
C GLY A 702 -8.43 12.62 18.43
N THR A 703 -7.53 11.65 18.33
CA THR A 703 -7.67 10.33 18.94
C THR A 703 -6.38 9.97 19.66
N LEU A 704 -6.50 9.43 20.86
CA LEU A 704 -5.40 8.81 21.61
C LEU A 704 -5.76 7.35 21.80
N GLU A 705 -4.85 6.46 21.42
CA GLU A 705 -5.07 5.03 21.53
C GLU A 705 -3.91 4.32 22.23
N PHE A 706 -4.24 3.34 23.03
CA PHE A 706 -3.34 2.36 23.61
C PHE A 706 -3.75 0.97 23.14
N TYR A 707 -2.76 0.13 22.77
CA TYR A 707 -3.01 -1.26 22.41
C TYR A 707 -1.99 -2.21 23.03
N ASP A 708 -2.46 -3.45 23.26
CA ASP A 708 -1.65 -4.61 23.63
C ASP A 708 -2.04 -5.77 22.73
N LYS A 709 -1.13 -6.14 21.82
CA LYS A 709 -1.33 -7.16 20.78
C LYS A 709 -0.40 -8.32 21.05
N ASN A 710 -0.95 -9.48 21.39
CA ASN A 710 -0.19 -10.71 21.66
C ASN A 710 -0.52 -11.77 20.60
N THR A 711 0.49 -12.23 19.86
CA THR A 711 0.35 -13.31 18.88
C THR A 711 1.01 -14.57 19.44
N THR A 712 0.22 -15.63 19.52
CA THR A 712 0.62 -16.96 19.98
C THR A 712 0.57 -17.96 18.83
N ASP A 713 1.14 -19.12 19.04
CA ASP A 713 1.18 -20.21 18.06
C ASP A 713 1.86 -19.79 16.74
N LEU A 714 2.90 -18.96 16.83
CA LEU A 714 3.64 -18.50 15.66
C LEU A 714 4.20 -19.68 14.88
N ILE A 715 4.08 -19.60 13.56
CA ILE A 715 4.52 -20.64 12.64
C ILE A 715 5.93 -20.31 12.15
N TYR A 716 6.83 -21.27 12.30
CA TYR A 716 8.20 -21.14 11.83
C TYR A 716 8.76 -22.52 11.40
N ASP A 717 9.78 -22.53 10.56
CA ASP A 717 10.48 -23.74 10.11
C ASP A 717 11.62 -24.08 11.08
N TYR A 718 11.37 -25.03 11.99
CA TYR A 718 12.33 -25.45 12.98
C TYR A 718 13.25 -26.55 12.45
N ALA A 719 14.54 -26.43 12.73
CA ALA A 719 15.48 -27.49 12.44
C ALA A 719 15.15 -28.74 13.25
N VAL A 720 15.09 -29.90 12.59
CA VAL A 720 14.78 -31.19 13.20
C VAL A 720 15.82 -32.24 12.81
N SER A 721 15.94 -33.29 13.67
CA SER A 721 16.86 -34.39 13.38
C SER A 721 16.39 -35.21 12.19
N THR A 722 17.27 -35.40 11.21
CA THR A 722 17.02 -36.27 10.05
C THR A 722 17.00 -37.75 10.39
N THR A 723 17.30 -38.15 11.63
CA THR A 723 17.10 -39.52 12.12
C THR A 723 15.64 -39.82 12.44
N LYS A 724 14.84 -38.79 12.76
CA LYS A 724 13.41 -38.89 13.05
C LYS A 724 12.55 -38.43 11.89
N TYR A 725 13.01 -37.43 11.13
CA TYR A 725 12.27 -36.76 10.06
C TYR A 725 12.96 -36.94 8.71
N LEU A 726 12.19 -37.00 7.64
CA LEU A 726 12.72 -37.18 6.28
C LEU A 726 13.38 -35.93 5.72
N TYR A 727 13.04 -34.73 6.26
CA TYR A 727 13.59 -33.44 5.86
C TYR A 727 14.13 -32.69 7.08
N ARG A 728 15.14 -31.86 6.89
CA ARG A 728 15.90 -31.16 7.95
C ARG A 728 15.13 -30.11 8.73
N SER A 729 13.93 -29.73 8.29
CA SER A 729 13.07 -28.76 9.01
C SER A 729 11.63 -29.27 9.09
N LEU A 730 10.92 -28.82 10.13
CA LEU A 730 9.48 -29.03 10.33
C LEU A 730 8.81 -27.68 10.55
N THR A 731 7.77 -27.38 9.77
CA THR A 731 6.91 -26.22 9.98
C THR A 731 5.99 -26.49 11.19
N ALA A 732 6.12 -25.73 12.26
CA ALA A 732 5.41 -25.97 13.53
C ALA A 732 5.05 -24.67 14.25
N ASN A 733 4.08 -24.76 15.18
CA ASN A 733 3.59 -23.64 16.00
C ASN A 733 4.36 -23.62 17.32
N VAL A 734 5.28 -22.67 17.50
CA VAL A 734 6.11 -22.62 18.71
C VAL A 734 6.18 -21.24 19.36
N GLY A 735 6.31 -20.17 18.56
CA GLY A 735 6.67 -18.85 19.06
C GLY A 735 5.52 -18.00 19.59
N GLU A 736 5.89 -16.91 20.29
CA GLU A 736 4.98 -15.84 20.72
C GLU A 736 5.67 -14.49 20.57
N ILE A 737 4.89 -13.47 20.12
CA ILE A 737 5.34 -12.08 19.99
C ILE A 737 4.30 -11.16 20.62
N ASN A 738 4.77 -10.18 21.37
CA ASN A 738 3.94 -9.11 21.93
C ASN A 738 4.32 -7.75 21.33
N ASN A 739 3.30 -6.96 20.96
CA ASN A 739 3.42 -5.57 20.52
C ASN A 739 2.54 -4.68 21.40
N LYS A 740 3.13 -3.72 22.07
CA LYS A 740 2.43 -2.70 22.90
C LYS A 740 2.75 -1.31 22.37
N GLY A 741 1.74 -0.46 22.29
CA GLY A 741 1.98 0.86 21.76
C GLY A 741 0.96 1.92 22.12
N ILE A 742 1.36 3.16 21.82
CA ILE A 742 0.53 4.35 21.97
C ILE A 742 0.51 5.07 20.62
N GLU A 743 -0.67 5.48 20.21
CA GLU A 743 -0.93 6.16 18.94
C GLU A 743 -1.69 7.47 19.20
N LEU A 744 -1.23 8.56 18.58
CA LEU A 744 -1.85 9.87 18.64
C LEU A 744 -2.16 10.35 17.22
N SER A 745 -3.39 10.83 17.01
CA SER A 745 -3.78 11.57 15.82
C SER A 745 -4.40 12.89 16.28
N LEU A 746 -3.86 14.01 15.80
CA LEU A 746 -4.38 15.35 16.06
C LEU A 746 -4.68 16.04 14.73
N HIS A 747 -5.81 16.70 14.66
CA HIS A 747 -6.19 17.57 13.56
C HIS A 747 -6.60 18.94 14.11
N ALA A 748 -6.01 20.00 13.57
CA ALA A 748 -6.29 21.36 13.99
C ALA A 748 -6.53 22.29 12.80
N ILE A 749 -7.40 23.28 13.01
CA ILE A 749 -7.64 24.40 12.11
C ILE A 749 -7.26 25.69 12.87
N PRO A 750 -5.93 26.00 12.97
CA PRO A 750 -5.48 27.13 13.76
C PRO A 750 -6.04 28.47 13.25
N VAL A 751 -6.11 28.63 11.94
CA VAL A 751 -6.65 29.85 11.30
C VAL A 751 -7.75 29.46 10.31
N LYS A 752 -8.93 30.07 10.49
CA LYS A 752 -10.06 29.93 9.56
C LYS A 752 -10.62 31.32 9.31
N SER A 753 -10.41 31.84 8.08
CA SER A 753 -10.96 33.11 7.65
C SER A 753 -11.51 32.99 6.23
N THR A 754 -12.18 34.03 5.74
CA THR A 754 -12.77 34.06 4.39
C THR A 754 -11.73 33.85 3.28
N HIS A 755 -10.49 34.29 3.47
CA HIS A 755 -9.46 34.26 2.42
C HIS A 755 -8.30 33.32 2.76
N PHE A 756 -8.09 33.00 4.05
CA PHE A 756 -6.98 32.15 4.48
C PHE A 756 -7.47 31.08 5.42
N ASN A 757 -7.07 29.83 5.13
CA ASN A 757 -7.38 28.67 5.96
C ASN A 757 -6.09 27.85 6.14
N TRP A 758 -5.78 27.48 7.39
CA TRP A 758 -4.69 26.60 7.71
C TRP A 758 -5.23 25.34 8.41
N ASN A 759 -5.10 24.20 7.75
CA ASN A 759 -5.36 22.87 8.29
C ASN A 759 -4.02 22.21 8.58
N THR A 760 -3.86 21.66 9.79
CA THR A 760 -2.68 20.90 10.17
C THR A 760 -3.08 19.60 10.86
N GLY A 761 -2.35 18.53 10.57
CA GLY A 761 -2.58 17.22 11.17
C GLY A 761 -1.28 16.58 11.60
N ILE A 762 -1.24 16.02 12.80
CA ILE A 762 -0.09 15.30 13.34
C ILE A 762 -0.52 13.88 13.66
N VAL A 763 0.25 12.90 13.20
CA VAL A 763 0.13 11.50 13.61
C VAL A 763 1.46 11.08 14.22
N ALA A 764 1.40 10.45 15.40
CA ALA A 764 2.59 9.96 16.09
C ALA A 764 2.31 8.56 16.64
N SER A 765 3.30 7.68 16.60
CA SER A 765 3.16 6.35 17.20
C SER A 765 4.47 5.86 17.82
N HIS A 766 4.31 5.13 18.91
CA HIS A 766 5.35 4.35 19.58
C HIS A 766 4.89 2.92 19.66
N ASN A 767 5.72 1.98 19.21
CA ASN A 767 5.49 0.53 19.33
C ASN A 767 6.70 -0.12 20.00
N LYS A 768 6.43 -1.01 20.95
CA LYS A 768 7.44 -1.89 21.57
C LYS A 768 7.12 -3.33 21.17
N ASN A 769 7.98 -3.92 20.35
CA ASN A 769 7.91 -5.33 19.92
C ASN A 769 8.82 -6.17 20.83
N ILE A 770 8.34 -7.31 21.29
CA ILE A 770 9.13 -8.28 22.07
C ILE A 770 8.73 -9.71 21.63
N VAL A 771 9.72 -10.52 21.32
CA VAL A 771 9.57 -11.96 21.18
C VAL A 771 9.51 -12.55 22.58
N THR A 772 8.35 -13.06 22.95
CA THR A 772 8.15 -13.58 24.32
C THR A 772 8.50 -15.06 24.45
N ARG A 773 8.44 -15.80 23.33
CA ARG A 773 8.80 -17.22 23.28
C ARG A 773 9.22 -17.64 21.88
N ILE A 774 10.26 -18.48 21.78
CA ILE A 774 10.70 -19.19 20.56
C ILE A 774 10.92 -20.68 20.78
N THR A 775 10.63 -21.19 21.97
CA THR A 775 10.83 -22.59 22.38
C THR A 775 9.53 -23.23 22.87
N ASN A 776 9.44 -24.55 22.80
CA ASN A 776 8.43 -25.34 23.46
C ASN A 776 9.06 -26.69 23.93
N GLN A 777 8.23 -27.66 24.35
CA GLN A 777 8.72 -28.96 24.83
C GLN A 777 9.40 -29.81 23.75
N GLU A 778 9.04 -29.62 22.46
CA GLU A 778 9.58 -30.41 21.35
C GLU A 778 10.72 -29.68 20.62
N PHE A 779 10.69 -28.37 20.61
CA PHE A 779 11.63 -27.50 19.88
C PHE A 779 12.32 -26.59 20.87
N SER A 780 13.60 -26.81 21.11
CA SER A 780 14.42 -25.97 21.98
C SER A 780 15.48 -25.28 21.15
N THR A 781 15.45 -23.98 21.17
CA THR A 781 16.48 -23.10 20.60
C THR A 781 16.62 -21.86 21.45
N ASP A 782 17.84 -21.50 21.84
CA ASP A 782 18.09 -20.29 22.64
C ASP A 782 17.95 -19.03 21.80
N TYR A 783 18.28 -19.13 20.52
CA TYR A 783 18.23 -18.02 19.56
C TYR A 783 18.21 -18.51 18.12
N VAL A 784 17.87 -17.59 17.21
CA VAL A 784 18.02 -17.75 15.76
C VAL A 784 18.82 -16.57 15.22
N ASP A 785 19.98 -16.84 14.62
CA ASP A 785 20.79 -15.82 13.97
C ASP A 785 20.24 -15.51 12.57
N LEU A 786 20.06 -14.23 12.27
CA LEU A 786 19.44 -13.68 11.08
C LEU A 786 20.34 -12.63 10.41
N ALA A 787 19.98 -12.25 9.18
CA ALA A 787 20.67 -11.22 8.41
C ALA A 787 22.12 -11.58 8.09
N ASP A 788 22.34 -12.72 7.41
CA ASP A 788 23.61 -13.01 6.76
C ASP A 788 23.76 -12.08 5.55
N LEU A 789 24.75 -11.20 5.59
CA LEU A 789 24.96 -10.21 4.55
C LEU A 789 25.88 -10.72 3.42
N GLY A 790 26.57 -11.84 3.61
CA GLY A 790 27.53 -12.37 2.62
C GLY A 790 28.69 -11.42 2.32
N GLY A 791 29.49 -11.75 1.29
CA GLY A 791 30.63 -10.95 0.83
C GLY A 791 31.99 -11.48 1.26
N ALA A 792 33.05 -10.85 0.75
CA ALA A 792 34.44 -11.29 1.02
C ALA A 792 34.78 -11.16 2.51
N GLY A 793 35.01 -12.27 3.19
CA GLY A 793 35.22 -12.34 4.63
C GLY A 793 33.97 -12.08 5.49
N GLN A 794 32.77 -11.97 4.89
CA GLN A 794 31.50 -11.62 5.55
C GLN A 794 30.43 -12.72 5.44
N SER A 795 30.72 -13.86 4.85
CA SER A 795 29.77 -14.99 4.76
C SER A 795 29.59 -15.66 6.14
N ASN A 796 28.35 -16.05 6.43
CA ASN A 796 27.92 -16.57 7.74
C ASN A 796 28.12 -15.57 8.89
N ALA A 797 28.18 -14.27 8.58
CA ALA A 797 28.32 -13.20 9.54
C ALA A 797 26.94 -12.55 9.82
N PHE A 798 26.06 -13.31 10.48
CA PHE A 798 24.73 -12.88 10.84
C PHE A 798 24.76 -11.63 11.72
N GLN A 799 23.96 -10.60 11.40
CA GLN A 799 24.00 -9.30 12.08
C GLN A 799 22.91 -9.11 13.11
N GLN A 800 21.87 -9.90 13.05
CA GLN A 800 20.73 -9.83 13.96
C GLN A 800 20.50 -11.17 14.65
N ARG A 801 19.88 -11.10 15.81
CA ARG A 801 19.54 -12.27 16.62
C ARG A 801 18.10 -12.17 17.09
N LEU A 802 17.32 -13.21 16.81
CA LEU A 802 16.00 -13.44 17.37
C LEU A 802 16.17 -14.27 18.64
N GLN A 803 15.74 -13.74 19.77
CA GLN A 803 15.80 -14.43 21.07
C GLN A 803 14.68 -13.98 21.98
N GLU A 804 14.34 -14.79 22.98
CA GLU A 804 13.33 -14.45 23.98
C GLU A 804 13.70 -13.19 24.77
N GLY A 805 12.69 -12.37 25.06
CA GLY A 805 12.87 -11.11 25.78
C GLY A 805 13.37 -9.92 24.91
N ALA A 806 13.67 -10.15 23.64
CA ALA A 806 14.25 -9.18 22.71
C ALA A 806 13.29 -8.78 21.58
N PRO A 807 13.47 -7.58 21.00
CA PRO A 807 12.73 -7.18 19.81
C PRO A 807 13.22 -7.91 18.55
N ILE A 808 12.35 -8.07 17.54
CA ILE A 808 12.77 -8.39 16.18
C ILE A 808 13.67 -7.27 15.66
N GLY A 809 14.76 -7.61 14.95
CA GLY A 809 15.73 -6.64 14.45
C GLY A 809 16.71 -6.14 15.51
N GLN A 810 16.95 -6.95 16.54
CA GLN A 810 18.01 -6.71 17.50
C GLN A 810 19.37 -7.03 16.87
N PHE A 811 20.24 -6.02 16.79
CA PHE A 811 21.59 -6.20 16.29
C PHE A 811 22.45 -6.92 17.32
N TYR A 812 23.16 -7.96 16.86
CA TYR A 812 24.06 -8.78 17.63
C TYR A 812 25.39 -8.88 16.91
N THR A 813 26.33 -8.00 17.24
CA THR A 813 27.57 -7.78 16.50
C THR A 813 28.79 -7.77 17.42
N TRP A 814 29.98 -7.73 16.85
CA TRP A 814 31.18 -7.36 17.59
C TRP A 814 31.15 -5.87 17.90
N GLU A 815 31.75 -5.51 19.03
CA GLU A 815 31.90 -4.12 19.43
C GLU A 815 33.32 -3.65 19.11
N TRP A 816 33.43 -2.65 18.23
CA TRP A 816 34.69 -2.10 17.76
C TRP A 816 35.36 -1.24 18.86
N ALA A 817 36.66 -1.49 19.13
CA ALA A 817 37.40 -0.78 20.18
C ALA A 817 38.39 0.25 19.61
N GLY A 818 38.47 0.43 18.31
CA GLY A 818 39.41 1.31 17.63
C GLY A 818 40.52 0.55 16.92
N TYR A 819 41.52 1.27 16.52
CA TYR A 819 42.72 0.72 15.89
C TYR A 819 43.82 0.52 16.90
N ASN A 820 44.62 -0.54 16.76
CA ASN A 820 45.89 -0.68 17.46
C ASN A 820 47.01 0.17 16.78
N ASP A 821 48.23 0.13 17.33
CA ASP A 821 49.36 0.90 16.81
C ASP A 821 49.79 0.51 15.37
N ALA A 822 49.48 -0.70 14.94
CA ALA A 822 49.66 -1.16 13.58
C ALA A 822 48.53 -0.74 12.61
N GLY A 823 47.51 -0.06 13.07
CA GLY A 823 46.36 0.33 12.26
C GLY A 823 45.35 -0.77 11.99
N ILE A 824 45.37 -1.83 12.78
CA ILE A 824 44.45 -2.98 12.66
C ILE A 824 43.28 -2.76 13.63
N SER A 825 42.05 -2.94 13.14
CA SER A 825 40.83 -2.89 13.98
C SER A 825 40.89 -3.90 15.11
N THR A 826 40.53 -3.44 16.31
CA THR A 826 40.42 -4.24 17.54
C THR A 826 39.00 -4.27 18.02
N PHE A 827 38.67 -5.31 18.78
CA PHE A 827 37.32 -5.54 19.29
C PHE A 827 37.38 -5.85 20.78
N TYR A 828 36.35 -5.42 21.53
CA TYR A 828 36.30 -5.73 22.96
C TYR A 828 36.08 -7.21 23.19
N VAL A 829 36.92 -7.80 24.04
CA VAL A 829 36.77 -9.19 24.52
C VAL A 829 35.65 -9.22 25.56
N ARG A 830 34.77 -10.22 25.46
CA ARG A 830 33.66 -10.39 26.34
C ARG A 830 33.69 -11.69 27.13
N ASP A 831 33.29 -11.57 28.40
CA ASP A 831 33.04 -12.77 29.21
C ASP A 831 31.93 -13.60 28.54
N ALA A 832 32.16 -14.90 28.42
CA ALA A 832 31.28 -15.79 27.66
C ALA A 832 29.87 -15.93 28.23
N GLN A 833 29.70 -15.78 29.57
CA GLN A 833 28.45 -15.95 30.28
C GLN A 833 27.72 -14.64 30.50
N THR A 834 28.41 -13.64 31.02
CA THR A 834 27.79 -12.36 31.39
C THR A 834 27.69 -11.38 30.23
N LYS A 835 28.45 -11.63 29.15
CA LYS A 835 28.59 -10.73 27.99
C LYS A 835 29.14 -9.34 28.34
N GLN A 836 29.67 -9.13 29.52
CA GLN A 836 30.33 -7.89 29.93
C GLN A 836 31.73 -7.80 29.33
N ARG A 837 32.24 -6.59 29.11
CA ARG A 837 33.62 -6.35 28.69
C ARG A 837 34.61 -6.85 29.75
N THR A 838 35.61 -7.59 29.35
CA THR A 838 36.69 -8.04 30.26
C THR A 838 37.72 -6.93 30.54
N GLY A 839 37.72 -5.86 29.75
CA GLY A 839 38.73 -4.81 29.74
C GLY A 839 39.83 -5.04 28.69
N GLU A 840 39.87 -6.17 28.07
CA GLU A 840 40.83 -6.54 27.01
C GLU A 840 40.27 -6.27 25.61
N THR A 841 41.15 -6.08 24.64
CA THR A 841 40.81 -6.00 23.22
C THR A 841 41.59 -7.06 22.42
N THR A 842 41.01 -7.50 21.31
CA THR A 842 41.62 -8.49 20.42
C THR A 842 41.51 -8.09 18.96
N ILE A 843 42.46 -8.52 18.14
CA ILE A 843 42.39 -8.44 16.68
C ILE A 843 41.75 -9.69 16.07
N THR A 844 41.49 -10.73 16.82
CA THR A 844 40.91 -12.01 16.40
C THR A 844 39.63 -12.30 17.16
N PRO A 845 38.54 -11.48 16.96
CA PRO A 845 37.31 -11.65 17.71
C PRO A 845 36.61 -12.96 17.33
N THR A 846 35.99 -13.58 18.30
CA THR A 846 35.23 -14.83 18.14
C THR A 846 33.71 -14.57 18.26
N ASN A 847 32.89 -15.55 17.99
CA ASN A 847 31.44 -15.44 18.24
C ASN A 847 31.09 -15.22 19.72
N LYS A 848 31.98 -15.56 20.65
CA LYS A 848 31.79 -15.31 22.10
C LYS A 848 31.83 -13.82 22.43
N ASP A 849 32.58 -13.04 21.66
CA ASP A 849 32.77 -11.60 21.86
C ASP A 849 31.64 -10.74 21.28
N ARG A 850 30.68 -11.37 20.59
CA ARG A 850 29.51 -10.68 20.08
C ARG A 850 28.53 -10.35 21.20
N THR A 851 27.84 -9.20 21.05
CA THR A 851 26.87 -8.69 22.01
C THR A 851 25.75 -7.92 21.35
N ILE A 852 24.74 -7.53 22.12
CA ILE A 852 23.67 -6.64 21.67
C ILE A 852 24.25 -5.25 21.51
N THR A 853 24.24 -4.70 20.28
CA THR A 853 24.80 -3.38 19.94
C THR A 853 23.75 -2.35 19.56
N GLY A 854 22.49 -2.77 19.36
CA GLY A 854 21.40 -1.87 19.02
C GLY A 854 20.13 -2.57 18.56
N SER A 855 19.18 -1.78 18.13
CA SER A 855 17.91 -2.26 17.60
C SER A 855 17.47 -1.45 16.38
N ALA A 856 16.89 -2.12 15.41
CA ALA A 856 16.26 -1.52 14.23
C ALA A 856 14.85 -0.96 14.51
N GLN A 857 14.27 -1.26 15.69
CA GLN A 857 12.91 -0.82 16.02
C GLN A 857 12.87 0.66 16.36
N PRO A 858 12.05 1.49 15.66
CA PRO A 858 11.90 2.90 15.99
C PRO A 858 11.21 3.09 17.35
N LYS A 859 11.66 4.10 18.10
CA LYS A 859 10.98 4.54 19.31
C LYS A 859 9.85 5.53 19.04
N LEU A 860 9.90 6.25 17.92
CA LEU A 860 8.89 7.22 17.52
C LEU A 860 8.82 7.29 15.99
N THR A 861 7.61 7.18 15.45
CA THR A 861 7.30 7.57 14.08
C THR A 861 6.37 8.78 14.08
N LEU A 862 6.59 9.73 13.19
CA LEU A 862 5.90 11.00 13.08
C LEU A 862 5.48 11.29 11.64
N GLY A 863 4.23 11.68 11.45
CA GLY A 863 3.74 12.34 10.25
C GLY A 863 3.15 13.70 10.60
N TRP A 864 3.57 14.76 9.90
CA TRP A 864 3.04 16.10 10.09
C TRP A 864 2.61 16.69 8.76
N ASN A 865 1.31 16.89 8.61
CA ASN A 865 0.67 17.34 7.39
C ASN A 865 0.17 18.77 7.56
N ASN A 866 0.39 19.61 6.53
CA ASN A 866 -0.06 20.99 6.51
C ASN A 866 -0.72 21.31 5.18
N THR A 867 -1.84 22.03 5.23
CA THR A 867 -2.51 22.61 4.06
C THR A 867 -2.86 24.04 4.36
N LEU A 868 -2.24 24.96 3.63
CA LEU A 868 -2.50 26.39 3.70
C LEU A 868 -3.24 26.80 2.41
N THR A 869 -4.45 27.29 2.58
CA THR A 869 -5.28 27.76 1.46
C THR A 869 -5.42 29.27 1.53
N TYR A 870 -5.04 29.98 0.47
CA TYR A 870 -5.21 31.40 0.32
C TYR A 870 -5.96 31.69 -0.98
N LYS A 871 -7.22 32.12 -0.88
CA LYS A 871 -8.12 32.29 -2.04
C LYS A 871 -8.13 31.01 -2.91
N ASN A 872 -7.59 31.08 -4.12
CA ASN A 872 -7.56 29.99 -5.09
C ASN A 872 -6.26 29.17 -5.02
N PHE A 873 -5.28 29.59 -4.23
CA PHE A 873 -4.02 28.87 -4.02
C PHE A 873 -4.13 27.92 -2.84
N ALA A 874 -3.51 26.75 -2.95
CA ALA A 874 -3.29 25.86 -1.82
C ALA A 874 -1.83 25.35 -1.83
N LEU A 875 -1.16 25.51 -0.68
CA LEU A 875 0.16 24.97 -0.40
C LEU A 875 0.01 23.80 0.55
N THR A 876 0.53 22.65 0.17
CA THR A 876 0.54 21.43 0.99
C THR A 876 1.98 21.05 1.35
N GLY A 877 2.20 20.57 2.56
CA GLY A 877 3.50 20.08 3.01
C GLY A 877 3.34 18.90 3.96
N MET A 878 4.08 17.80 3.69
CA MET A 878 4.07 16.61 4.53
C MET A 878 5.48 16.30 5.01
N PHE A 879 5.65 16.31 6.33
CA PHE A 879 6.87 15.88 7.01
C PHE A 879 6.72 14.47 7.55
N GLN A 880 7.76 13.67 7.41
CA GLN A 880 7.88 12.32 7.96
C GLN A 880 9.13 12.24 8.81
N GLY A 881 8.99 11.68 10.01
CA GLY A 881 10.11 11.45 10.91
C GLY A 881 10.10 10.03 11.48
N VAL A 882 11.29 9.45 11.62
CA VAL A 882 11.51 8.17 12.31
C VAL A 882 12.72 8.31 13.22
N PHE A 883 12.54 7.97 14.50
CA PHE A 883 13.53 8.26 15.51
C PHE A 883 13.76 7.08 16.46
N GLY A 884 14.98 6.98 16.99
CA GLY A 884 15.35 6.06 18.05
C GLY A 884 15.69 4.65 17.58
N HIS A 885 16.12 4.49 16.32
CA HIS A 885 16.55 3.21 15.76
C HIS A 885 17.98 3.29 15.20
N LYS A 886 18.54 2.11 14.95
CA LYS A 886 19.84 1.92 14.30
C LYS A 886 19.67 1.27 12.92
N VAL A 887 20.62 1.55 12.03
CA VAL A 887 20.71 0.99 10.68
C VAL A 887 22.09 0.38 10.48
N MET A 888 22.17 -0.86 10.05
CA MET A 888 23.41 -1.49 9.60
C MET A 888 23.71 -1.02 8.18
N ASN A 889 24.76 -0.24 8.01
CA ASN A 889 25.22 0.25 6.72
C ASN A 889 26.14 -0.79 6.06
N ALA A 890 25.52 -1.82 5.45
CA ALA A 890 26.27 -2.90 4.80
C ALA A 890 26.99 -2.43 3.53
N THR A 891 26.47 -1.41 2.85
CA THR A 891 27.13 -0.78 1.69
C THR A 891 28.45 -0.15 2.11
N ARG A 892 28.45 0.64 3.20
CA ARG A 892 29.67 1.21 3.75
C ARG A 892 30.63 0.12 4.22
N ALA A 893 30.15 -0.88 4.95
CA ALA A 893 30.98 -2.00 5.42
C ALA A 893 31.71 -2.72 4.29
N ARG A 894 31.06 -2.89 3.14
CA ARG A 894 31.66 -3.54 1.96
C ARG A 894 32.69 -2.65 1.29
N HIS A 895 32.39 -1.39 1.04
CA HIS A 895 33.22 -0.48 0.24
C HIS A 895 34.25 0.29 1.06
N SER A 896 34.27 0.09 2.40
CA SER A 896 35.34 0.53 3.29
C SER A 896 36.35 -0.59 3.64
N ASN A 897 36.13 -1.82 3.20
CA ASN A 897 37.07 -2.94 3.42
C ASN A 897 38.25 -2.79 2.47
N VAL A 898 39.30 -2.08 2.92
CA VAL A 898 40.47 -1.71 2.12
C VAL A 898 41.22 -2.96 1.67
N VAL A 899 41.64 -3.81 2.61
CA VAL A 899 42.48 -4.96 2.30
C VAL A 899 41.79 -5.98 1.39
N GLY A 900 40.48 -6.13 1.51
CA GLY A 900 39.70 -7.03 0.68
C GLY A 900 39.35 -6.49 -0.72
N ASN A 901 39.52 -5.18 -0.97
CA ASN A 901 39.07 -4.53 -2.20
C ASN A 901 40.14 -3.74 -2.95
N ALA A 902 41.11 -3.16 -2.25
CA ALA A 902 42.15 -2.36 -2.90
C ALA A 902 42.88 -3.12 -4.01
N GLY A 903 43.04 -2.50 -5.15
CA GLY A 903 43.63 -3.14 -6.34
C GLY A 903 42.66 -4.00 -7.16
N GLN A 904 41.49 -4.35 -6.62
CA GLN A 904 40.54 -5.24 -7.27
C GLN A 904 39.14 -4.63 -7.46
N LYS A 905 38.71 -3.76 -6.57
CA LYS A 905 37.38 -3.14 -6.55
C LYS A 905 37.47 -1.69 -6.12
N ASN A 906 36.50 -0.86 -6.51
CA ASN A 906 36.44 0.53 -6.08
C ASN A 906 36.11 0.64 -4.59
N LEU A 907 36.49 1.75 -3.99
CA LEU A 907 36.33 2.09 -2.58
C LEU A 907 35.55 3.41 -2.44
N LEU A 908 34.94 3.61 -1.28
CA LEU A 908 34.40 4.91 -0.92
C LEU A 908 35.52 5.95 -0.80
N ALA A 909 35.30 7.16 -1.31
CA ALA A 909 36.28 8.25 -1.22
C ALA A 909 36.63 8.60 0.25
N SER A 910 35.67 8.44 1.16
CA SER A 910 35.89 8.66 2.61
C SER A 910 36.93 7.74 3.24
N VAL A 911 37.27 6.63 2.59
CA VAL A 911 38.29 5.65 3.07
C VAL A 911 39.63 6.33 3.28
N ILE A 912 39.98 7.30 2.44
CA ILE A 912 41.25 8.06 2.51
C ILE A 912 41.42 8.68 3.91
N GLU A 913 40.32 9.15 4.51
CA GLU A 913 40.36 9.83 5.81
C GLU A 913 39.96 8.95 6.99
N THR A 914 39.05 7.96 6.75
CA THR A 914 38.39 7.23 7.85
C THR A 914 38.94 5.86 8.11
N GLU A 915 39.68 5.26 7.17
CA GLU A 915 40.14 3.88 7.27
C GLU A 915 41.64 3.82 7.30
N LYS A 916 42.21 2.75 7.88
CA LYS A 916 43.64 2.45 7.83
C LYS A 916 43.89 1.45 6.72
N ALA A 917 44.84 1.76 5.85
CA ALA A 917 45.19 0.87 4.73
C ALA A 917 45.75 -0.50 5.20
N THR A 918 46.24 -0.59 6.43
CA THR A 918 46.73 -1.81 7.06
C THR A 918 45.67 -2.64 7.77
N ASP A 919 44.41 -2.18 7.78
CA ASP A 919 43.32 -2.83 8.52
C ASP A 919 42.84 -4.12 7.86
N ILE A 920 43.50 -5.23 8.15
CA ILE A 920 43.09 -6.57 7.69
C ILE A 920 41.77 -7.02 8.30
N ASN A 921 41.28 -6.34 9.33
CA ASN A 921 40.05 -6.67 10.07
C ASN A 921 38.84 -5.81 9.67
N ALA A 922 38.97 -4.97 8.66
CA ALA A 922 37.86 -4.15 8.14
C ALA A 922 36.66 -4.97 7.66
N HIS A 923 36.83 -6.25 7.39
CA HIS A 923 35.79 -7.18 6.98
C HIS A 923 34.82 -7.58 8.11
N TYR A 924 35.21 -7.43 9.40
CA TYR A 924 34.33 -7.76 10.51
C TYR A 924 33.15 -6.78 10.57
N LEU A 925 31.94 -7.33 10.44
CA LEU A 925 30.69 -6.58 10.55
C LEU A 925 30.38 -6.25 12.02
N SER A 926 30.96 -5.16 12.51
CA SER A 926 30.83 -4.67 13.90
C SER A 926 29.89 -3.48 13.99
N ASP A 927 29.66 -3.00 15.20
CA ASP A 927 28.90 -1.79 15.50
C ASP A 927 29.50 -0.49 14.90
N ARG A 928 30.73 -0.54 14.39
CA ARG A 928 31.36 0.51 13.58
C ARG A 928 30.51 0.93 12.39
N TYR A 929 29.77 -0.04 11.81
CA TYR A 929 28.89 0.15 10.65
C TYR A 929 27.43 0.29 11.06
N LEU A 930 27.14 0.22 12.37
CA LEU A 930 25.80 0.39 12.92
C LEU A 930 25.53 1.86 13.23
N GLU A 931 24.87 2.54 12.35
CA GLU A 931 24.68 3.98 12.36
C GLU A 931 23.35 4.42 12.97
N ASN A 932 23.25 5.70 13.33
CA ASN A 932 21.98 6.29 13.76
C ASN A 932 21.05 6.48 12.56
N GLY A 933 19.90 5.81 12.58
CA GLY A 933 18.88 5.87 11.53
C GLY A 933 17.90 7.02 11.64
N ASN A 934 18.01 7.90 12.62
CA ASN A 934 17.08 9.03 12.82
C ASN A 934 17.03 9.95 11.60
N TYR A 935 15.81 10.33 11.22
CA TYR A 935 15.63 11.33 10.17
C TYR A 935 14.33 12.12 10.32
N LEU A 936 14.32 13.32 9.75
CA LEU A 936 13.14 14.12 9.42
C LEU A 936 13.20 14.51 7.96
N ARG A 937 12.18 14.14 7.20
CA ARG A 937 12.07 14.38 5.76
C ARG A 937 10.90 15.28 5.44
N LEU A 938 11.08 16.29 4.57
CA LEU A 938 9.97 16.90 3.84
C LEU A 938 9.68 16.01 2.64
N ALA A 939 8.73 15.10 2.83
CA ALA A 939 8.46 14.01 1.88
C ALA A 939 7.67 14.51 0.66
N ASN A 940 6.77 15.49 0.88
CA ASN A 940 5.96 16.07 -0.19
C ASN A 940 5.75 17.57 0.04
N LEU A 941 5.90 18.37 -1.02
CA LEU A 941 5.57 19.79 -1.06
C LEU A 941 4.79 20.06 -2.34
N GLY A 942 3.55 20.54 -2.21
CA GLY A 942 2.66 20.78 -3.34
C GLY A 942 2.12 22.21 -3.35
N LEU A 943 2.06 22.82 -4.53
CA LEU A 943 1.39 24.09 -4.79
C LEU A 943 0.30 23.86 -5.82
N SER A 944 -0.90 24.33 -5.57
CA SER A 944 -2.00 24.23 -6.54
C SER A 944 -2.77 25.55 -6.66
N TYR A 945 -3.31 25.77 -7.84
CA TYR A 945 -4.14 26.91 -8.19
C TYR A 945 -5.45 26.43 -8.81
N ASN A 946 -6.59 26.84 -8.23
CA ASN A 946 -7.91 26.44 -8.69
C ASN A 946 -8.55 27.60 -9.46
N ILE A 947 -8.88 27.39 -10.73
CA ILE A 947 -9.60 28.32 -11.59
C ILE A 947 -11.05 27.85 -11.62
N ARG A 948 -11.95 28.67 -11.08
CA ARG A 948 -13.38 28.36 -11.00
C ARG A 948 -14.16 29.21 -12.02
N ASN A 949 -15.27 28.67 -12.53
CA ASN A 949 -16.21 29.40 -13.40
C ASN A 949 -15.58 29.99 -14.66
N ILE A 950 -14.93 29.14 -15.45
CA ILE A 950 -14.26 29.57 -16.70
C ILE A 950 -15.29 29.86 -17.83
N GLY A 951 -16.57 29.50 -17.63
CA GLY A 951 -17.63 29.62 -18.64
C GLY A 951 -17.80 28.38 -19.51
N GLY A 952 -18.98 28.15 -20.05
CA GLY A 952 -19.32 27.00 -20.86
C GLY A 952 -19.39 25.69 -20.05
N GLN A 953 -18.87 24.60 -20.62
CA GLN A 953 -18.94 23.27 -20.02
C GLN A 953 -17.84 23.00 -18.97
N LEU A 954 -16.77 23.82 -18.92
CA LEU A 954 -15.66 23.70 -17.98
C LEU A 954 -16.01 24.30 -16.60
N LYS A 955 -16.20 23.43 -15.60
CA LYS A 955 -16.61 23.84 -14.25
C LYS A 955 -15.43 24.26 -13.36
N ASN A 956 -14.31 23.57 -13.46
CA ASN A 956 -13.13 23.80 -12.60
C ASN A 956 -11.86 23.28 -13.27
N ILE A 957 -10.78 24.06 -13.22
CA ILE A 957 -9.44 23.61 -13.59
C ILE A 957 -8.52 23.79 -12.38
N LYS A 958 -7.81 22.74 -12.00
CA LYS A 958 -6.75 22.78 -11.00
C LYS A 958 -5.43 22.53 -11.68
N LEU A 959 -4.54 23.53 -11.62
CA LEU A 959 -3.13 23.38 -11.97
C LEU A 959 -2.37 23.06 -10.70
N TYR A 960 -1.42 22.14 -10.75
CA TYR A 960 -0.62 21.80 -9.59
C TYR A 960 0.81 21.44 -9.93
N ALA A 961 1.71 21.80 -9.03
CA ALA A 961 3.11 21.42 -9.03
C ALA A 961 3.42 20.73 -7.71
N THR A 962 4.14 19.61 -7.76
CA THR A 962 4.51 18.85 -6.56
C THR A 962 5.98 18.44 -6.63
N MET A 963 6.66 18.51 -5.51
CA MET A 963 8.01 17.99 -5.33
C MET A 963 7.99 16.91 -4.26
N ASN A 964 8.48 15.73 -4.60
CA ASN A 964 8.62 14.62 -3.66
C ASN A 964 10.08 14.47 -3.23
N ASN A 965 10.28 14.03 -1.98
CA ASN A 965 11.59 13.87 -1.37
C ASN A 965 12.43 15.17 -1.46
N VAL A 966 11.87 16.28 -0.94
CA VAL A 966 12.42 17.63 -1.08
C VAL A 966 13.78 17.73 -0.39
N PHE A 967 13.85 17.31 0.88
CA PHE A 967 15.08 17.15 1.66
C PHE A 967 14.91 16.15 2.79
N VAL A 968 16.02 15.65 3.30
CA VAL A 968 16.11 14.81 4.48
C VAL A 968 17.18 15.34 5.43
N LEU A 969 16.82 15.47 6.71
CA LEU A 969 17.74 15.83 7.79
C LEU A 969 18.09 14.55 8.54
N THR A 970 19.37 14.15 8.49
CA THR A 970 19.85 12.90 9.10
C THR A 970 21.36 12.96 9.32
N ASN A 971 21.85 12.16 10.28
CA ASN A 971 23.27 11.90 10.50
C ASN A 971 23.72 10.57 9.88
N TYR A 972 22.83 9.89 9.17
CA TYR A 972 23.15 8.64 8.47
C TYR A 972 24.10 8.89 7.30
N LYS A 973 25.18 8.10 7.20
CA LYS A 973 26.23 8.29 6.21
C LYS A 973 25.89 7.67 4.84
N GLY A 974 24.96 6.73 4.78
CA GLY A 974 24.48 6.15 3.52
C GLY A 974 23.70 7.12 2.65
N VAL A 975 23.17 6.62 1.54
CA VAL A 975 22.43 7.47 0.58
C VAL A 975 21.05 7.90 1.09
N ASP A 976 20.37 7.03 1.85
CA ASP A 976 19.06 7.33 2.44
C ASP A 976 18.85 6.54 3.75
N PRO A 977 18.42 7.18 4.86
CA PRO A 977 18.18 6.50 6.14
C PRO A 977 16.89 5.66 6.17
N GLU A 978 15.98 5.85 5.20
CA GLU A 978 14.73 5.07 5.10
C GLU A 978 15.02 3.72 4.46
N VAL A 979 15.40 2.77 5.30
CA VAL A 979 15.56 1.36 4.96
C VAL A 979 14.29 0.59 5.35
N ASP A 980 14.19 -0.68 4.96
CA ASP A 980 13.07 -1.50 5.39
C ASP A 980 13.08 -1.70 6.91
N LEU A 981 12.00 -1.29 7.53
CA LEU A 981 11.75 -1.46 8.97
C LEU A 981 10.74 -2.58 9.25
N GLY A 982 10.28 -3.25 8.21
CA GLY A 982 9.43 -4.44 8.27
C GLY A 982 10.22 -5.75 8.24
N GLY A 983 9.50 -6.85 8.18
CA GLY A 983 10.10 -8.18 8.08
C GLY A 983 10.80 -8.66 9.34
N LEU A 984 11.59 -9.73 9.19
CA LEU A 984 12.36 -10.34 10.27
C LEU A 984 13.77 -9.73 10.42
N THR A 985 14.23 -9.03 9.40
CA THR A 985 15.56 -8.43 9.36
C THR A 985 15.50 -6.92 9.05
N PRO A 986 14.76 -6.13 9.87
CA PRO A 986 14.63 -4.70 9.63
C PRO A 986 15.94 -3.93 9.85
N GLY A 987 16.04 -2.73 9.27
CA GLY A 987 17.13 -1.80 9.58
C GLY A 987 18.45 -2.13 8.91
N ILE A 988 18.45 -2.78 7.75
CA ILE A 988 19.66 -3.10 7.00
C ILE A 988 19.64 -2.34 5.67
N ASP A 989 20.69 -1.52 5.47
CA ASP A 989 21.03 -0.97 4.15
C ASP A 989 21.78 -2.06 3.37
N ASN A 990 21.00 -2.80 2.60
CA ASN A 990 21.55 -3.92 1.86
C ASN A 990 22.12 -3.44 0.50
N ARG A 991 23.35 -3.57 0.27
CA ARG A 991 24.20 -3.17 -0.87
C ARG A 991 23.55 -3.08 -2.28
N GLN A 992 22.40 -3.71 -2.48
CA GLN A 992 21.68 -3.82 -3.76
C GLN A 992 20.45 -2.90 -3.80
N THR A 993 20.59 -1.67 -3.29
CA THR A 993 19.46 -0.74 -3.20
C THR A 993 19.41 0.18 -4.42
N TYR A 994 18.27 0.19 -5.11
CA TYR A 994 17.97 1.15 -6.17
C TYR A 994 18.03 2.59 -5.62
N PRO A 995 18.66 3.55 -6.30
CA PRO A 995 18.79 4.93 -5.80
C PRO A 995 17.45 5.61 -5.53
N ARG A 996 17.38 6.35 -4.43
CA ARG A 996 16.22 7.19 -4.10
C ARG A 996 16.17 8.40 -5.04
N THR A 997 14.97 8.77 -5.48
CA THR A 997 14.77 9.92 -6.39
C THR A 997 14.22 11.13 -5.66
N ARG A 998 14.53 12.30 -6.21
CA ARG A 998 13.83 13.56 -6.03
C ARG A 998 12.99 13.80 -7.27
N THR A 999 11.68 14.01 -7.10
CA THR A 999 10.73 14.10 -8.21
C THR A 999 10.11 15.48 -8.26
N ILE A 1000 10.06 16.08 -9.44
CA ILE A 1000 9.29 17.31 -9.71
C ILE A 1000 8.18 16.95 -10.69
N LEU A 1001 6.96 17.26 -10.32
CA LEU A 1001 5.74 16.92 -11.07
C LEU A 1001 4.93 18.18 -11.36
N LEU A 1002 4.43 18.29 -12.61
CA LEU A 1002 3.49 19.31 -13.05
C LEU A 1002 2.24 18.61 -13.58
N GLY A 1003 1.08 19.04 -13.12
CA GLY A 1003 -0.18 18.40 -13.51
C GLY A 1003 -1.35 19.34 -13.65
N VAL A 1004 -2.39 18.84 -14.32
CA VAL A 1004 -3.67 19.49 -14.53
C VAL A 1004 -4.81 18.54 -14.23
N ASN A 1005 -5.81 19.05 -13.55
CA ASN A 1005 -7.08 18.36 -13.34
C ASN A 1005 -8.22 19.27 -13.77
N PHE A 1006 -9.19 18.73 -14.51
CA PHE A 1006 -10.39 19.49 -14.86
C PHE A 1006 -11.64 18.59 -14.87
N ASN A 1007 -12.80 19.24 -14.67
CA ASN A 1007 -14.12 18.61 -14.68
C ASN A 1007 -15.02 19.32 -15.69
N LEU A 1008 -15.67 18.50 -16.54
CA LEU A 1008 -16.65 18.90 -17.55
C LEU A 1008 -18.07 18.64 -17.06
#